data_4895ba84e3cd2c41305d6d2be570ab2e
#
_entry.id   4895ba84e3cd2c41305d6d2be570ab2e
#
_cell.length_a   1.000
_cell.length_b   1.000
_cell.length_c   1.000
_cell.angle_alpha   90.00
_cell.angle_beta   90.00
_cell.angle_gamma   90.00
#
_symmetry.space_group_name_H-M   'P 1'
#
loop_
_entity.id
_entity.type
_entity.pdbx_description
1 polymer ?
#
loop_
_entity_poly.entity_id
_entity_poly.type
_entity_poly.pdbx_seq_one_letter_code
_entity_poly.pdbx_strand_id
1 'polypeptide(L)'
;MAHIDAGKTTTTERILYYTGITHKLGEVHEGTATMDWMEQEQERGITITSAATTCYWNDHRINIIDTPGHVDFTAEVERSLRVLDGAVALFGAVEGVEPQSETVWRQADKYSVPRIGFVNKMDRPGADFPRVLEMMRTRLHSVPVAVQLPLGIEDEFRGVINLITQKVVIFQEENLGSDFEIEDIPGEYVEEVRKYRDLMIESAAEADDRLLEKYLKGTEIANEDIERALRKGTIEQKFVPILCGAAFKNKGIQQLLDAIVAYLPSPLNVPPVTGVAENGGTPPIRKASDAEPFSGLVFKIMTDPFVGHLAFFRVYSGQLKSGTSVYNSTRDSVERVGRLLKMHANKREDIKEVYCGDIAAAVGLKSVNTGDTICEKQNPIVLEAIEFPAPVIAVAIEPKTKSDQEKLGIALDKLIREDPTFRVHTDPDTGQTILSGMGELHLEILVDRMVREFGVAANIGKPQVAYRETIRQHAEAEGKFVRQTGGHGQYGHVRISLDPQPAGVGFEFVNEIVGGSIPREYIAPVESGIRQALETGVLAGYEVVDVKATLTDGSYHEVDSSEMAFKIAGSMAVKEAAKRAKPVLLEPMMKVEVVVPEEYMGSVTGDLHARRGRVESAENRLSSTIIQCKVPLSEMFGYSTDLRSMTQGRATYSMHFSHYDEAPKSVSEEVISKIRGKSSS
;
A
#
# COMPACT_ATOMS: atom_id res chain seq x y z
N MET A 1 2.88 11.10 -2.19
CA MET A 1 1.86 10.12 -2.61
C MET A 1 0.96 10.73 -3.68
N ALA A 2 0.53 9.96 -4.69
CA ALA A 2 -0.26 10.50 -5.80
C ALA A 2 -0.81 9.37 -6.65
N HIS A 3 -1.81 9.66 -7.50
CA HIS A 3 -2.18 8.79 -8.61
C HIS A 3 -1.10 8.79 -9.71
N ILE A 4 -1.27 7.91 -10.70
CA ILE A 4 -0.39 7.85 -11.87
C ILE A 4 -0.48 9.20 -12.62
N ASP A 5 0.61 9.67 -13.16
CA ASP A 5 0.73 10.93 -13.91
C ASP A 5 0.40 12.23 -13.15
N ALA A 6 0.16 12.22 -11.84
CA ALA A 6 0.02 13.47 -11.06
C ALA A 6 1.29 14.34 -11.01
N GLY A 7 2.41 13.81 -11.50
CA GLY A 7 3.72 14.48 -11.51
C GLY A 7 4.51 14.28 -10.23
N LYS A 8 4.34 13.14 -9.56
CA LYS A 8 5.02 12.79 -8.31
C LYS A 8 6.54 12.79 -8.47
N THR A 9 7.10 11.95 -9.34
CA THR A 9 8.54 11.86 -9.59
C THR A 9 9.11 13.20 -10.09
N THR A 10 8.38 13.91 -10.97
CA THR A 10 8.77 15.26 -11.41
C THR A 10 8.89 16.21 -10.23
N THR A 11 7.94 16.20 -9.30
CA THR A 11 7.98 17.04 -8.08
C THR A 11 9.18 16.68 -7.22
N THR A 12 9.44 15.38 -7.00
CA THR A 12 10.60 14.91 -6.23
C THR A 12 11.92 15.33 -6.89
N GLU A 13 12.06 15.19 -8.20
CA GLU A 13 13.27 15.64 -8.95
C GLU A 13 13.49 17.15 -8.80
N ARG A 14 12.44 17.98 -8.82
CA ARG A 14 12.55 19.42 -8.56
C ARG A 14 12.97 19.74 -7.13
N ILE A 15 12.44 18.99 -6.15
CA ILE A 15 12.88 19.11 -4.75
C ILE A 15 14.38 18.80 -4.65
N LEU A 16 14.86 17.71 -5.27
CA LEU A 16 16.28 17.35 -5.27
C LEU A 16 17.18 18.40 -5.93
N TYR A 17 16.69 19.02 -6.99
CA TYR A 17 17.41 20.09 -7.68
C TYR A 17 17.53 21.35 -6.79
N TYR A 18 16.42 21.85 -6.23
CA TYR A 18 16.44 23.06 -5.40
C TYR A 18 17.17 22.87 -4.07
N THR A 19 17.24 21.66 -3.57
CA THR A 19 18.02 21.33 -2.36
C THR A 19 19.49 21.01 -2.66
N GLY A 20 19.92 21.07 -3.92
CA GLY A 20 21.31 20.88 -4.33
C GLY A 20 21.81 19.43 -4.30
N ILE A 21 20.92 18.45 -4.15
CA ILE A 21 21.25 17.01 -4.19
C ILE A 21 21.59 16.58 -5.63
N THR A 22 20.88 17.14 -6.61
CA THR A 22 21.16 16.93 -8.04
C THR A 22 21.52 18.26 -8.69
N HIS A 23 22.43 18.21 -9.67
CA HIS A 23 22.85 19.39 -10.43
C HIS A 23 22.15 19.51 -11.78
N LYS A 24 21.33 18.52 -12.13
CA LYS A 24 20.54 18.48 -13.37
C LYS A 24 19.12 18.11 -13.01
N LEU A 25 18.16 18.66 -13.74
CA LEU A 25 16.77 18.27 -13.66
C LEU A 25 16.62 16.91 -14.32
N GLY A 26 16.14 15.93 -13.58
CA GLY A 26 15.73 14.62 -14.11
C GLY A 26 14.34 14.72 -14.74
N GLU A 27 14.17 14.12 -15.92
CA GLU A 27 12.88 14.04 -16.62
C GLU A 27 12.43 12.61 -16.76
N VAL A 28 11.19 12.33 -16.33
CA VAL A 28 10.61 10.97 -16.36
C VAL A 28 10.53 10.45 -17.80
N HIS A 29 10.04 11.28 -18.73
CA HIS A 29 9.87 10.89 -20.14
C HIS A 29 11.19 10.63 -20.88
N GLU A 30 12.30 11.15 -20.38
CA GLU A 30 13.63 10.93 -20.94
C GLU A 30 14.38 9.81 -20.23
N GLY A 31 13.79 9.19 -19.20
CA GLY A 31 14.44 8.15 -18.38
C GLY A 31 15.64 8.68 -17.58
N THR A 32 15.72 10.00 -17.34
CA THR A 32 16.85 10.64 -16.64
C THR A 32 16.55 10.93 -15.17
N ALA A 33 15.35 10.58 -14.67
CA ALA A 33 14.93 10.78 -13.29
C ALA A 33 15.80 9.95 -12.32
N THR A 34 16.32 10.59 -11.28
CA THR A 34 17.20 9.95 -10.28
C THR A 34 16.44 8.95 -9.41
N MET A 35 15.18 9.24 -9.12
CA MET A 35 14.37 8.41 -8.24
C MET A 35 13.85 7.16 -8.94
N ASP A 36 13.54 7.20 -10.23
CA ASP A 36 13.16 6.07 -11.05
C ASP A 36 14.44 5.43 -11.64
N TRP A 37 15.13 4.64 -10.82
CA TRP A 37 16.46 4.11 -11.14
C TRP A 37 16.45 2.74 -11.81
N MET A 38 15.34 2.01 -11.74
CA MET A 38 15.20 0.71 -12.40
C MET A 38 14.99 0.88 -13.91
N GLU A 39 15.57 0.00 -14.72
CA GLU A 39 15.36 0.02 -16.17
C GLU A 39 13.87 -0.05 -16.53
N GLN A 40 13.09 -0.87 -15.81
CA GLN A 40 11.65 -1.00 -16.03
C GLN A 40 10.87 0.28 -15.68
N GLU A 41 11.30 1.03 -14.67
CA GLU A 41 10.72 2.34 -14.33
C GLU A 41 10.97 3.34 -15.44
N GLN A 42 12.22 3.40 -15.94
CA GLN A 42 12.63 4.30 -17.02
C GLN A 42 11.95 3.97 -18.35
N GLU A 43 11.87 2.69 -18.72
CA GLU A 43 11.22 2.24 -19.95
C GLU A 43 9.71 2.51 -19.95
N ARG A 44 9.05 2.42 -18.80
CA ARG A 44 7.59 2.55 -18.67
C ARG A 44 7.14 3.94 -18.24
N GLY A 45 8.06 4.77 -17.72
CA GLY A 45 7.76 6.09 -17.19
C GLY A 45 6.91 6.07 -15.91
N ILE A 46 6.98 4.98 -15.13
CA ILE A 46 6.23 4.82 -13.88
C ILE A 46 7.15 4.38 -12.75
N THR A 47 6.93 4.89 -11.54
CA THR A 47 7.61 4.42 -10.33
C THR A 47 7.04 3.06 -9.92
N ILE A 48 7.91 2.08 -9.73
CA ILE A 48 7.57 0.70 -9.36
C ILE A 48 7.92 0.45 -7.90
N THR A 49 9.14 0.82 -7.49
CA THR A 49 9.60 0.64 -6.12
C THR A 49 9.75 1.98 -5.40
N SER A 50 9.48 1.99 -4.10
CA SER A 50 9.73 3.19 -3.30
C SER A 50 11.23 3.49 -3.23
N ALA A 51 11.64 4.72 -3.49
CA ALA A 51 13.01 5.19 -3.36
C ALA A 51 13.12 6.19 -2.20
N ALA A 52 14.20 6.04 -1.41
CA ALA A 52 14.47 6.93 -0.29
C ALA A 52 15.63 7.86 -0.61
N THR A 53 15.51 9.12 -0.21
CA THR A 53 16.56 10.12 -0.30
C THR A 53 16.47 11.12 0.84
N THR A 54 17.54 11.84 1.09
CA THR A 54 17.60 12.88 2.14
C THR A 54 18.05 14.18 1.54
N CYS A 55 17.35 15.25 1.84
CA CYS A 55 17.72 16.61 1.46
C CYS A 55 17.69 17.55 2.66
N TYR A 56 18.11 18.80 2.46
CA TYR A 56 18.13 19.85 3.48
C TYR A 56 17.43 21.09 2.95
N TRP A 57 16.57 21.70 3.79
CA TRP A 57 15.87 22.93 3.49
C TRP A 57 15.66 23.75 4.76
N ASN A 58 15.98 25.03 4.77
CA ASN A 58 15.82 25.93 5.92
C ASN A 58 16.32 25.30 7.23
N ASP A 59 17.56 24.81 7.25
CA ASP A 59 18.22 24.12 8.39
C ASP A 59 17.50 22.85 8.90
N HIS A 60 16.55 22.33 8.12
CA HIS A 60 15.87 21.07 8.41
C HIS A 60 16.35 19.96 7.49
N ARG A 61 16.53 18.77 8.06
CA ARG A 61 16.77 17.55 7.30
C ARG A 61 15.43 16.90 6.96
N ILE A 62 15.20 16.64 5.68
CA ILE A 62 13.99 16.03 5.16
C ILE A 62 14.34 14.69 4.55
N ASN A 63 13.79 13.60 5.09
CA ASN A 63 13.87 12.27 4.51
C ASN A 63 12.65 12.07 3.61
N ILE A 64 12.88 11.88 2.32
CA ILE A 64 11.83 11.71 1.32
C ILE A 64 11.74 10.25 0.95
N ILE A 65 10.53 9.71 0.93
CA ILE A 65 10.22 8.41 0.33
C ILE A 65 9.29 8.69 -0.86
N ASP A 66 9.78 8.48 -2.06
CA ASP A 66 8.96 8.48 -3.26
C ASP A 66 8.26 7.14 -3.42
N THR A 67 6.93 7.13 -3.55
CA THR A 67 6.11 5.91 -3.55
C THR A 67 5.49 5.66 -4.92
N PRO A 68 5.27 4.40 -5.34
CA PRO A 68 4.52 4.11 -6.56
C PRO A 68 3.13 4.73 -6.54
N GLY A 69 2.62 5.08 -7.71
CA GLY A 69 1.24 5.55 -7.90
C GLY A 69 0.29 4.44 -8.37
N HIS A 70 0.82 3.29 -8.84
CA HIS A 70 0.02 2.21 -9.39
C HIS A 70 -0.50 1.27 -8.31
N VAL A 71 -1.74 0.82 -8.45
CA VAL A 71 -2.42 -0.04 -7.46
C VAL A 71 -1.79 -1.41 -7.28
N ASP A 72 -1.11 -1.94 -8.29
CA ASP A 72 -0.38 -3.22 -8.20
C ASP A 72 0.79 -3.15 -7.21
N PHE A 73 1.22 -1.94 -6.82
CA PHE A 73 2.31 -1.69 -5.88
C PHE A 73 1.83 -1.08 -4.56
N THR A 74 0.58 -1.34 -4.18
CA THR A 74 0.01 -0.84 -2.91
C THR A 74 0.79 -1.25 -1.68
N ALA A 75 1.44 -2.42 -1.70
CA ALA A 75 2.33 -2.87 -0.63
C ALA A 75 3.53 -1.94 -0.41
N GLU A 76 4.10 -1.38 -1.50
CA GLU A 76 5.17 -0.39 -1.44
C GLU A 76 4.69 0.91 -0.77
N VAL A 77 3.46 1.32 -1.07
CA VAL A 77 2.84 2.49 -0.45
C VAL A 77 2.57 2.22 1.02
N GLU A 78 2.01 1.07 1.38
CA GLU A 78 1.64 0.73 2.74
C GLU A 78 2.85 0.63 3.67
N ARG A 79 3.93 -0.03 3.22
CA ARG A 79 5.17 -0.09 3.99
C ARG A 79 5.86 1.27 4.15
N SER A 80 5.72 2.15 3.17
CA SER A 80 6.22 3.52 3.26
C SER A 80 5.40 4.35 4.25
N LEU A 81 4.07 4.33 4.17
CA LEU A 81 3.18 5.06 5.07
C LEU A 81 3.38 4.70 6.54
N ARG A 82 3.73 3.44 6.84
CA ARG A 82 4.00 2.98 8.21
C ARG A 82 5.19 3.69 8.87
N VAL A 83 6.12 4.22 8.09
CA VAL A 83 7.35 4.86 8.58
C VAL A 83 7.41 6.36 8.34
N LEU A 84 6.35 6.98 7.82
CA LEU A 84 6.28 8.41 7.57
C LEU A 84 5.80 9.18 8.81
N ASP A 85 6.32 10.40 8.99
CA ASP A 85 5.77 11.38 9.94
C ASP A 85 4.68 12.23 9.30
N GLY A 86 4.79 12.49 8.00
CA GLY A 86 3.83 13.26 7.24
C GLY A 86 3.92 12.94 5.76
N ALA A 87 2.94 13.36 4.99
CA ALA A 87 2.87 13.10 3.56
C ALA A 87 2.49 14.33 2.74
N VAL A 88 3.03 14.42 1.53
CA VAL A 88 2.57 15.33 0.49
C VAL A 88 1.69 14.56 -0.47
N ALA A 89 0.42 14.94 -0.57
CA ALA A 89 -0.53 14.37 -1.51
C ALA A 89 -0.60 15.26 -2.77
N LEU A 90 -0.23 14.70 -3.94
CA LEU A 90 -0.29 15.43 -5.20
C LEU A 90 -1.57 15.09 -5.95
N PHE A 91 -2.20 16.12 -6.49
CA PHE A 91 -3.38 16.02 -7.34
C PHE A 91 -3.11 16.76 -8.64
N GLY A 92 -3.53 16.20 -9.78
CA GLY A 92 -3.51 16.93 -11.04
C GLY A 92 -4.62 18.00 -11.05
N ALA A 93 -4.31 19.22 -11.50
CA ALA A 93 -5.30 20.29 -11.58
C ALA A 93 -6.46 19.99 -12.56
N VAL A 94 -6.18 19.15 -13.55
CA VAL A 94 -7.15 18.68 -14.55
C VAL A 94 -7.88 17.43 -14.11
N GLU A 95 -7.14 16.45 -13.60
CA GLU A 95 -7.67 15.14 -13.20
C GLU A 95 -8.39 15.21 -11.84
N GLY A 96 -7.86 15.97 -10.91
CA GLY A 96 -8.35 16.09 -9.54
C GLY A 96 -8.13 14.85 -8.71
N VAL A 97 -9.16 14.42 -7.97
CA VAL A 97 -9.12 13.20 -7.16
C VAL A 97 -9.53 12.00 -8.01
N GLU A 98 -8.61 11.06 -8.17
CA GLU A 98 -8.82 9.79 -8.87
C GLU A 98 -9.00 8.61 -7.89
N PRO A 99 -9.53 7.45 -8.32
CA PRO A 99 -9.72 6.29 -7.45
C PRO A 99 -8.44 5.83 -6.74
N GLN A 100 -7.28 5.96 -7.42
CA GLN A 100 -5.98 5.67 -6.83
C GLN A 100 -5.63 6.66 -5.70
N SER A 101 -6.00 7.94 -5.88
CA SER A 101 -5.85 8.94 -4.82
C SER A 101 -6.69 8.58 -3.59
N GLU A 102 -7.93 8.11 -3.79
CA GLU A 102 -8.80 7.65 -2.70
C GLU A 102 -8.21 6.44 -1.95
N THR A 103 -7.62 5.49 -2.69
CA THR A 103 -7.01 4.30 -2.09
C THR A 103 -5.82 4.66 -1.22
N VAL A 104 -4.89 5.46 -1.74
CA VAL A 104 -3.70 5.89 -1.00
C VAL A 104 -4.08 6.81 0.18
N TRP A 105 -5.13 7.62 0.00
CA TRP A 105 -5.67 8.47 1.06
C TRP A 105 -6.20 7.65 2.24
N ARG A 106 -7.03 6.63 1.98
CA ARG A 106 -7.53 5.71 3.01
C ARG A 106 -6.41 4.94 3.72
N GLN A 107 -5.37 4.55 2.99
CA GLN A 107 -4.19 3.93 3.62
C GLN A 107 -3.48 4.92 4.56
N ALA A 108 -3.35 6.19 4.16
CA ALA A 108 -2.78 7.22 5.02
C ALA A 108 -3.66 7.50 6.26
N ASP A 109 -4.99 7.41 6.15
CA ASP A 109 -5.92 7.49 7.29
C ASP A 109 -5.71 6.31 8.26
N LYS A 110 -5.55 5.08 7.75
CA LYS A 110 -5.26 3.88 8.56
C LYS A 110 -4.05 4.08 9.47
N TYR A 111 -3.02 4.74 8.98
CA TYR A 111 -1.78 5.01 9.73
C TYR A 111 -1.75 6.39 10.39
N SER A 112 -2.85 7.12 10.35
CA SER A 112 -2.97 8.46 10.92
C SER A 112 -1.84 9.42 10.50
N VAL A 113 -1.47 9.40 9.22
CA VAL A 113 -0.39 10.23 8.66
C VAL A 113 -0.90 11.63 8.33
N PRO A 114 -0.39 12.70 9.00
CA PRO A 114 -0.70 14.09 8.66
C PRO A 114 -0.30 14.42 7.22
N ARG A 115 -1.07 15.29 6.57
CA ARG A 115 -0.90 15.57 5.13
C ARG A 115 -1.00 17.03 4.79
N ILE A 116 -0.25 17.41 3.74
CA ILE A 116 -0.50 18.62 2.96
C ILE A 116 -0.81 18.21 1.51
N GLY A 117 -1.62 19.00 0.82
CA GLY A 117 -1.96 18.75 -0.58
C GLY A 117 -1.23 19.72 -1.50
N PHE A 118 -0.85 19.22 -2.67
CA PHE A 118 -0.25 20.02 -3.73
C PHE A 118 -1.00 19.77 -5.04
N VAL A 119 -1.71 20.79 -5.54
CA VAL A 119 -2.41 20.75 -6.82
C VAL A 119 -1.41 21.13 -7.91
N ASN A 120 -0.95 20.12 -8.62
CA ASN A 120 0.08 20.20 -9.65
C ASN A 120 -0.53 20.38 -11.05
N LYS A 121 0.29 20.76 -12.02
CA LYS A 121 -0.11 20.94 -13.43
C LYS A 121 -1.11 22.10 -13.64
N MET A 122 -0.97 23.18 -12.88
CA MET A 122 -1.79 24.37 -13.06
C MET A 122 -1.60 25.04 -14.44
N ASP A 123 -0.55 24.66 -15.15
CA ASP A 123 -0.20 25.08 -16.51
C ASP A 123 -0.91 24.31 -17.62
N ARG A 124 -1.74 23.33 -17.30
CA ARG A 124 -2.41 22.49 -18.29
C ARG A 124 -3.80 23.02 -18.65
N PRO A 125 -4.22 22.88 -19.93
CA PRO A 125 -5.58 23.21 -20.34
C PRO A 125 -6.64 22.43 -19.52
N GLY A 126 -7.61 23.13 -19.00
CA GLY A 126 -8.68 22.57 -18.12
C GLY A 126 -8.27 22.50 -16.65
N ALA A 127 -7.18 23.13 -16.23
CA ALA A 127 -6.78 23.24 -14.84
C ALA A 127 -7.82 24.03 -14.03
N ASP A 128 -8.31 23.43 -12.92
CA ASP A 128 -9.35 24.03 -12.07
C ASP A 128 -9.08 23.73 -10.59
N PHE A 129 -8.45 24.69 -9.91
CA PHE A 129 -8.10 24.57 -8.49
C PHE A 129 -9.33 24.44 -7.57
N PRO A 130 -10.37 25.30 -7.66
CA PRO A 130 -11.59 25.17 -6.85
C PRO A 130 -12.27 23.81 -6.98
N ARG A 131 -12.33 23.26 -8.18
CA ARG A 131 -12.91 21.94 -8.46
C ARG A 131 -12.14 20.84 -7.74
N VAL A 132 -10.81 20.88 -7.71
CA VAL A 132 -9.99 19.89 -6.97
C VAL A 132 -10.32 19.95 -5.48
N LEU A 133 -10.44 21.14 -4.88
CA LEU A 133 -10.83 21.28 -3.47
C LEU A 133 -12.21 20.67 -3.21
N GLU A 134 -13.17 20.88 -4.10
CA GLU A 134 -14.52 20.30 -3.95
C GLU A 134 -14.50 18.77 -4.10
N MET A 135 -13.71 18.23 -5.02
CA MET A 135 -13.50 16.78 -5.13
C MET A 135 -12.86 16.20 -3.86
N MET A 136 -11.94 16.90 -3.21
CA MET A 136 -11.37 16.46 -1.93
C MET A 136 -12.43 16.41 -0.82
N ARG A 137 -13.35 17.37 -0.77
CA ARG A 137 -14.46 17.35 0.21
C ARG A 137 -15.40 16.18 -0.03
N THR A 138 -15.78 15.97 -1.27
CA THR A 138 -16.83 15.01 -1.63
C THR A 138 -16.34 13.56 -1.73
N ARG A 139 -15.13 13.34 -2.23
CA ARG A 139 -14.57 11.98 -2.46
C ARG A 139 -13.65 11.50 -1.35
N LEU A 140 -12.86 12.40 -0.75
CA LEU A 140 -11.92 12.04 0.31
C LEU A 140 -12.50 12.33 1.71
N HIS A 141 -13.68 12.95 1.79
CA HIS A 141 -14.31 13.38 3.05
C HIS A 141 -13.34 14.19 3.94
N SER A 142 -12.46 14.97 3.31
CA SER A 142 -11.45 15.79 3.97
C SER A 142 -11.87 17.26 3.99
N VAL A 143 -11.23 18.05 4.86
CA VAL A 143 -11.41 19.49 4.91
C VAL A 143 -10.18 20.15 4.25
N PRO A 144 -10.19 20.42 2.92
CA PRO A 144 -9.09 21.10 2.28
C PRO A 144 -9.12 22.59 2.60
N VAL A 145 -8.00 23.12 3.08
CA VAL A 145 -7.81 24.53 3.41
C VAL A 145 -6.77 25.12 2.47
N ALA A 146 -7.20 25.95 1.52
CA ALA A 146 -6.27 26.64 0.65
C ALA A 146 -5.36 27.59 1.45
N VAL A 147 -4.06 27.46 1.30
CA VAL A 147 -3.05 28.39 1.84
C VAL A 147 -2.42 29.22 0.75
N GLN A 148 -2.65 28.84 -0.51
CA GLN A 148 -2.28 29.54 -1.72
C GLN A 148 -3.40 29.49 -2.74
N LEU A 149 -3.43 30.49 -3.64
CA LEU A 149 -4.25 30.50 -4.85
C LEU A 149 -3.35 30.60 -6.08
N PRO A 150 -3.76 30.05 -7.22
CA PRO A 150 -3.00 30.25 -8.46
C PRO A 150 -3.12 31.70 -8.97
N LEU A 151 -2.02 32.24 -9.47
CA LEU A 151 -1.99 33.49 -10.22
C LEU A 151 -2.03 33.19 -11.71
N GLY A 152 -3.19 33.31 -12.32
CA GLY A 152 -3.50 32.79 -13.66
C GLY A 152 -3.72 31.28 -13.65
N ILE A 153 -4.21 30.76 -14.77
CA ILE A 153 -4.47 29.33 -15.01
C ILE A 153 -3.98 28.97 -16.42
N GLU A 154 -3.73 27.71 -16.66
CA GLU A 154 -3.31 27.19 -17.96
C GLU A 154 -2.01 27.90 -18.43
N ASP A 155 -1.96 28.36 -19.68
CA ASP A 155 -0.80 29.05 -20.24
C ASP A 155 -0.49 30.39 -19.53
N GLU A 156 -1.48 30.97 -18.83
CA GLU A 156 -1.30 32.21 -18.06
C GLU A 156 -0.85 31.97 -16.62
N PHE A 157 -0.66 30.72 -16.20
CA PHE A 157 -0.16 30.40 -14.86
C PHE A 157 1.28 30.87 -14.68
N ARG A 158 1.48 31.99 -13.97
CA ARG A 158 2.76 32.64 -13.77
C ARG A 158 3.27 32.60 -12.33
N GLY A 159 2.39 32.31 -11.35
CA GLY A 159 2.78 32.36 -9.96
C GLY A 159 1.71 31.86 -9.01
N VAL A 160 1.94 32.12 -7.73
CA VAL A 160 1.00 31.77 -6.65
C VAL A 160 0.78 32.97 -5.72
N ILE A 161 -0.44 33.06 -5.18
CA ILE A 161 -0.81 34.07 -4.19
C ILE A 161 -0.78 33.41 -2.82
N ASN A 162 0.09 33.85 -1.93
CA ASN A 162 0.15 33.37 -0.55
C ASN A 162 -0.92 34.04 0.30
N LEU A 163 -1.85 33.29 0.84
CA LEU A 163 -2.98 33.80 1.64
C LEU A 163 -2.57 34.27 3.04
N ILE A 164 -1.44 33.80 3.56
CA ILE A 164 -0.95 34.20 4.88
C ILE A 164 -0.28 35.56 4.80
N THR A 165 0.70 35.69 3.93
CA THR A 165 1.48 36.94 3.75
C THR A 165 0.76 37.97 2.90
N GLN A 166 -0.29 37.59 2.20
CA GLN A 166 -1.02 38.40 1.23
C GLN A 166 -0.10 39.03 0.18
N LYS A 167 0.82 38.22 -0.35
CA LYS A 167 1.76 38.58 -1.42
C LYS A 167 1.66 37.58 -2.56
N VAL A 168 2.04 38.03 -3.72
CA VAL A 168 2.17 37.21 -4.93
C VAL A 168 3.61 36.78 -5.09
N VAL A 169 3.83 35.53 -5.46
CA VAL A 169 5.15 35.00 -5.85
C VAL A 169 5.10 34.68 -7.33
N ILE A 170 5.89 35.41 -8.13
CA ILE A 170 6.00 35.25 -9.58
C ILE A 170 7.34 34.59 -9.91
N PHE A 171 7.28 33.45 -10.61
CA PHE A 171 8.46 32.67 -10.96
C PHE A 171 9.07 33.11 -12.26
N GLN A 172 10.39 33.29 -12.26
CA GLN A 172 11.16 33.66 -13.46
C GLN A 172 11.57 32.40 -14.24
N GLU A 173 11.15 32.29 -15.50
CA GLU A 173 11.41 31.09 -16.32
C GLU A 173 12.89 31.00 -16.75
N GLU A 174 13.59 32.14 -16.91
CA GLU A 174 14.96 32.21 -17.37
C GLU A 174 15.97 31.45 -16.49
N ASN A 175 15.69 31.35 -15.17
CA ASN A 175 16.55 30.69 -14.18
C ASN A 175 15.94 29.38 -13.65
N LEU A 176 15.16 28.69 -14.46
CA LEU A 176 14.46 27.44 -14.07
C LEU A 176 13.65 27.61 -12.79
N GLY A 177 13.05 28.77 -12.55
CA GLY A 177 12.25 29.06 -11.36
C GLY A 177 13.04 29.17 -10.04
N SER A 178 14.38 29.25 -10.09
CA SER A 178 15.20 29.44 -8.90
C SER A 178 14.98 30.80 -8.27
N ASP A 179 14.79 31.82 -9.11
CA ASP A 179 14.49 33.17 -8.69
C ASP A 179 13.01 33.47 -8.85
N PHE A 180 12.48 34.21 -7.90
CA PHE A 180 11.08 34.66 -7.91
C PHE A 180 10.99 36.10 -7.39
N GLU A 181 9.97 36.80 -7.84
CA GLU A 181 9.66 38.15 -7.39
C GLU A 181 8.46 38.13 -6.46
N ILE A 182 8.49 39.01 -5.45
CA ILE A 182 7.36 39.13 -4.50
C ILE A 182 6.69 40.47 -4.79
N GLU A 183 5.42 40.43 -5.14
CA GLU A 183 4.63 41.60 -5.50
C GLU A 183 3.36 41.71 -4.62
N ASP A 184 2.68 42.84 -4.75
CA ASP A 184 1.36 43.05 -4.17
C ASP A 184 0.29 42.33 -4.99
N ILE A 185 -0.84 42.00 -4.32
CA ILE A 185 -1.95 41.32 -4.97
C ILE A 185 -2.58 42.20 -6.03
N PRO A 186 -2.72 41.75 -7.30
CA PRO A 186 -3.43 42.48 -8.33
C PRO A 186 -4.90 42.74 -7.95
N GLY A 187 -5.43 43.91 -8.31
CA GLY A 187 -6.75 44.35 -7.89
C GLY A 187 -7.89 43.37 -8.21
N GLU A 188 -7.76 42.61 -9.29
CA GLU A 188 -8.72 41.60 -9.74
C GLU A 188 -8.83 40.38 -8.80
N TYR A 189 -7.76 40.07 -8.04
CA TYR A 189 -7.74 38.93 -7.10
C TYR A 189 -8.11 39.29 -5.66
N VAL A 190 -8.20 40.57 -5.32
CA VAL A 190 -8.36 41.04 -3.91
C VAL A 190 -9.60 40.42 -3.23
N GLU A 191 -10.75 40.39 -3.89
CA GLU A 191 -11.98 39.83 -3.35
C GLU A 191 -11.91 38.30 -3.16
N GLU A 192 -11.31 37.61 -4.12
CA GLU A 192 -11.12 36.17 -4.04
C GLU A 192 -10.14 35.80 -2.92
N VAL A 193 -9.01 36.49 -2.83
CA VAL A 193 -8.03 36.33 -1.77
C VAL A 193 -8.66 36.57 -0.40
N ARG A 194 -9.44 37.62 -0.24
CA ARG A 194 -10.14 37.90 1.01
C ARG A 194 -11.06 36.74 1.41
N LYS A 195 -11.88 36.24 0.50
CA LYS A 195 -12.78 35.12 0.72
C LYS A 195 -12.03 33.87 1.19
N TYR A 196 -10.99 33.46 0.45
CA TYR A 196 -10.24 32.26 0.81
C TYR A 196 -9.39 32.41 2.08
N ARG A 197 -8.88 33.63 2.33
CA ARG A 197 -8.17 33.94 3.58
C ARG A 197 -9.11 33.84 4.77
N ASP A 198 -10.33 34.38 4.70
CA ASP A 198 -11.30 34.30 5.77
C ASP A 198 -11.65 32.84 6.06
N LEU A 199 -11.91 32.01 5.05
CA LEU A 199 -12.14 30.58 5.20
C LEU A 199 -10.92 29.83 5.82
N MET A 200 -9.71 30.21 5.44
CA MET A 200 -8.48 29.63 6.00
C MET A 200 -8.35 29.96 7.50
N ILE A 201 -8.59 31.24 7.88
CA ILE A 201 -8.51 31.69 9.27
C ILE A 201 -9.60 31.02 10.11
N GLU A 202 -10.82 30.90 9.59
CA GLU A 202 -11.92 30.22 10.25
C GLU A 202 -11.57 28.76 10.57
N SER A 203 -11.11 28.02 9.56
CA SER A 203 -10.67 26.62 9.72
C SER A 203 -9.49 26.50 10.70
N ALA A 204 -8.53 27.41 10.63
CA ALA A 204 -7.38 27.42 11.54
C ALA A 204 -7.80 27.73 12.99
N ALA A 205 -8.77 28.62 13.18
CA ALA A 205 -9.30 28.99 14.50
C ALA A 205 -10.00 27.81 15.20
N GLU A 206 -10.64 26.90 14.44
CA GLU A 206 -11.22 25.67 15.02
C GLU A 206 -10.17 24.73 15.63
N ALA A 207 -8.92 24.86 15.24
CA ALA A 207 -7.82 24.03 15.73
C ALA A 207 -7.03 24.67 16.90
N ASP A 208 -7.09 25.99 17.06
CA ASP A 208 -6.30 26.73 18.08
C ASP A 208 -7.16 27.73 18.85
N ASP A 209 -7.42 27.44 20.12
CA ASP A 209 -8.25 28.29 21.02
C ASP A 209 -7.75 29.75 21.10
N ARG A 210 -6.44 29.99 21.00
CA ARG A 210 -5.87 31.35 21.04
C ARG A 210 -6.21 32.11 19.77
N LEU A 211 -6.15 31.45 18.62
CA LEU A 211 -6.55 32.07 17.37
C LEU A 211 -8.06 32.30 17.33
N LEU A 212 -8.85 31.35 17.84
CA LEU A 212 -10.31 31.47 17.95
C LEU A 212 -10.70 32.68 18.80
N GLU A 213 -10.04 32.89 19.93
CA GLU A 213 -10.30 34.07 20.81
C GLU A 213 -10.03 35.38 20.07
N LYS A 214 -8.91 35.47 19.33
CA LYS A 214 -8.57 36.65 18.51
C LYS A 214 -9.57 36.89 17.41
N TYR A 215 -9.95 35.80 16.69
CA TYR A 215 -10.93 35.85 15.61
C TYR A 215 -12.29 36.35 16.08
N LEU A 216 -12.81 35.81 17.20
CA LEU A 216 -14.09 36.21 17.77
C LEU A 216 -14.10 37.66 18.31
N LYS A 217 -12.94 38.15 18.80
CA LYS A 217 -12.79 39.52 19.28
C LYS A 217 -12.56 40.55 18.16
N GLY A 218 -12.33 40.08 16.92
CA GLY A 218 -11.99 40.94 15.78
C GLY A 218 -10.65 41.67 15.95
N THR A 219 -9.72 41.11 16.75
CA THR A 219 -8.38 41.67 16.93
C THR A 219 -7.47 41.26 15.78
N GLU A 220 -6.43 42.09 15.54
CA GLU A 220 -5.44 41.76 14.50
C GLU A 220 -4.81 40.40 14.73
N ILE A 221 -4.75 39.61 13.68
CA ILE A 221 -4.19 38.26 13.68
C ILE A 221 -2.84 38.29 12.96
N ALA A 222 -1.77 38.00 13.68
CA ALA A 222 -0.42 37.90 13.10
C ALA A 222 -0.26 36.63 12.24
N ASN A 223 0.62 36.68 11.25
CA ASN A 223 0.88 35.53 10.36
C ASN A 223 1.40 34.32 11.13
N GLU A 224 2.23 34.53 12.16
CA GLU A 224 2.77 33.47 13.03
C GLU A 224 1.67 32.74 13.82
N ASP A 225 0.58 33.43 14.17
CA ASP A 225 -0.57 32.79 14.83
C ASP A 225 -1.33 31.88 13.86
N ILE A 226 -1.48 32.32 12.60
CA ILE A 226 -2.11 31.53 11.55
C ILE A 226 -1.26 30.29 11.24
N GLU A 227 0.03 30.45 11.04
CA GLU A 227 0.96 29.34 10.74
C GLU A 227 0.99 28.30 11.86
N ARG A 228 1.04 28.75 13.13
CA ARG A 228 0.98 27.85 14.29
C ARG A 228 -0.33 27.06 14.33
N ALA A 229 -1.46 27.72 14.08
CA ALA A 229 -2.76 27.08 14.08
C ALA A 229 -2.93 26.10 12.90
N LEU A 230 -2.45 26.47 11.71
CA LEU A 230 -2.41 25.58 10.53
C LEU A 230 -1.56 24.33 10.82
N ARG A 231 -0.36 24.49 11.40
CA ARG A 231 0.48 23.37 11.81
C ARG A 231 -0.25 22.45 12.78
N LYS A 232 -0.86 23.01 13.83
CA LYS A 232 -1.58 22.24 14.84
C LYS A 232 -2.73 21.45 14.22
N GLY A 233 -3.59 22.10 13.43
CA GLY A 233 -4.71 21.43 12.77
C GLY A 233 -4.28 20.36 11.77
N THR A 234 -3.14 20.56 11.09
CA THR A 234 -2.55 19.56 10.19
C THR A 234 -2.07 18.33 10.97
N ILE A 235 -1.35 18.51 12.07
CA ILE A 235 -0.85 17.41 12.91
C ILE A 235 -2.01 16.65 13.56
N GLU A 236 -3.05 17.37 14.01
CA GLU A 236 -4.27 16.78 14.56
C GLU A 236 -5.22 16.21 13.48
N GLN A 237 -4.86 16.34 12.21
CA GLN A 237 -5.62 15.88 11.02
C GLN A 237 -7.05 16.45 10.93
N LYS A 238 -7.27 17.66 11.45
CA LYS A 238 -8.56 18.34 11.36
C LYS A 238 -8.85 18.85 9.95
N PHE A 239 -7.80 19.26 9.25
CA PHE A 239 -7.85 19.75 7.88
C PHE A 239 -6.52 19.50 7.14
N VAL A 240 -6.51 19.77 5.85
CA VAL A 240 -5.35 19.57 4.98
C VAL A 240 -5.02 20.90 4.29
N PRO A 241 -3.85 21.51 4.58
CA PRO A 241 -3.38 22.69 3.84
C PRO A 241 -3.12 22.34 2.38
N ILE A 242 -3.64 23.16 1.46
CA ILE A 242 -3.53 22.95 0.03
C ILE A 242 -2.73 24.08 -0.62
N LEU A 243 -1.71 23.65 -1.36
CA LEU A 243 -0.87 24.49 -2.20
C LEU A 243 -1.14 24.18 -3.68
N CYS A 244 -0.62 25.02 -4.57
CA CYS A 244 -0.71 24.81 -6.02
C CYS A 244 0.60 25.14 -6.73
N GLY A 245 0.78 24.57 -7.93
CA GLY A 245 1.96 24.81 -8.73
C GLY A 245 1.97 24.04 -10.06
N ALA A 246 3.10 24.10 -10.74
CA ALA A 246 3.39 23.40 -11.98
C ALA A 246 4.83 22.87 -11.93
N ALA A 247 5.00 21.65 -11.39
CA ALA A 247 6.32 21.07 -11.16
C ALA A 247 7.16 20.96 -12.45
N PHE A 248 6.55 20.60 -13.57
CA PHE A 248 7.23 20.53 -14.86
C PHE A 248 7.77 21.91 -15.32
N LYS A 249 7.07 22.99 -15.00
CA LYS A 249 7.48 24.38 -15.24
C LYS A 249 8.29 24.97 -14.09
N ASN A 250 8.70 24.17 -13.12
CA ASN A 250 9.49 24.58 -11.96
C ASN A 250 8.82 25.64 -11.06
N LYS A 251 7.48 25.71 -11.03
CA LYS A 251 6.69 26.73 -10.30
C LYS A 251 6.06 26.12 -9.04
N GLY A 252 6.27 26.75 -7.87
CA GLY A 252 5.62 26.39 -6.59
C GLY A 252 6.37 25.38 -5.71
N ILE A 253 7.56 24.92 -6.11
CA ILE A 253 8.29 23.84 -5.39
C ILE A 253 8.98 24.37 -4.12
N GLN A 254 9.58 25.56 -4.16
CA GLN A 254 10.19 26.16 -2.97
C GLN A 254 9.12 26.43 -1.89
N GLN A 255 7.94 26.91 -2.29
CA GLN A 255 6.80 27.13 -1.39
C GLN A 255 6.28 25.81 -0.82
N LEU A 256 6.32 24.73 -1.61
CA LEU A 256 6.01 23.39 -1.11
C LEU A 256 7.02 22.93 -0.05
N LEU A 257 8.32 23.15 -0.26
CA LEU A 257 9.37 22.86 0.72
C LEU A 257 9.20 23.67 2.01
N ASP A 258 8.87 24.96 1.90
CA ASP A 258 8.55 25.80 3.05
C ASP A 258 7.34 25.26 3.82
N ALA A 259 6.29 24.84 3.12
CA ALA A 259 5.09 24.26 3.72
C ALA A 259 5.34 22.91 4.39
N ILE A 260 6.23 22.07 3.84
CA ILE A 260 6.66 20.82 4.47
C ILE A 260 7.27 21.11 5.85
N VAL A 261 8.19 22.09 5.93
CA VAL A 261 8.83 22.49 7.18
C VAL A 261 7.82 23.15 8.14
N ALA A 262 6.94 24.00 7.61
CA ALA A 262 5.98 24.76 8.43
C ALA A 262 4.87 23.88 9.01
N TYR A 263 4.28 22.95 8.24
CA TYR A 263 3.03 22.29 8.61
C TYR A 263 3.16 20.82 8.97
N LEU A 264 4.09 20.07 8.38
CA LEU A 264 4.25 18.65 8.68
C LEU A 264 4.99 18.43 10.01
N PRO A 265 4.69 17.34 10.74
CA PRO A 265 5.34 17.06 12.01
C PRO A 265 6.80 16.59 11.81
N SER A 266 7.63 16.85 12.80
CA SER A 266 8.88 16.14 13.01
C SER A 266 8.67 14.89 13.87
N PRO A 267 9.64 13.98 13.99
CA PRO A 267 9.55 12.84 14.92
C PRO A 267 9.19 13.19 16.36
N LEU A 268 9.50 14.42 16.78
CA LEU A 268 9.17 14.92 18.13
C LEU A 268 7.69 15.33 18.30
N ASN A 269 6.99 15.54 17.21
CA ASN A 269 5.59 15.98 17.21
C ASN A 269 4.59 14.83 17.05
N VAL A 270 5.08 13.63 16.68
CA VAL A 270 4.24 12.43 16.59
C VAL A 270 4.18 11.72 17.95
N PRO A 271 3.09 10.97 18.22
CA PRO A 271 3.00 10.20 19.46
C PRO A 271 4.17 9.23 19.63
N PRO A 272 4.61 8.95 20.87
CA PRO A 272 5.60 7.92 21.15
C PRO A 272 5.18 6.59 20.55
N VAL A 273 6.13 5.84 19.97
CA VAL A 273 5.82 4.54 19.39
C VAL A 273 5.51 3.51 20.47
N THR A 274 4.43 2.79 20.28
CA THR A 274 3.97 1.74 21.19
C THR A 274 4.31 0.37 20.59
N GLY A 275 4.89 -0.49 21.40
CA GLY A 275 5.15 -1.88 21.01
C GLY A 275 3.97 -2.80 21.28
N VAL A 276 4.07 -4.02 20.77
CA VAL A 276 3.09 -5.06 21.04
C VAL A 276 3.24 -5.56 22.47
N ALA A 277 2.14 -5.68 23.20
CA ALA A 277 2.16 -6.20 24.56
C ALA A 277 2.40 -7.71 24.56
N GLU A 278 3.40 -8.18 25.28
CA GLU A 278 3.59 -9.60 25.51
C GLU A 278 2.63 -10.11 26.61
N ASN A 279 1.96 -11.23 26.35
CA ASN A 279 1.10 -11.94 27.31
C ASN A 279 0.02 -11.07 28.02
N GLY A 280 -0.54 -10.05 27.33
CA GLY A 280 -1.56 -9.18 27.91
C GLY A 280 -1.04 -8.15 28.93
N GLY A 281 0.27 -7.91 28.96
CA GLY A 281 0.90 -6.88 29.78
C GLY A 281 0.68 -5.46 29.25
N THR A 282 1.29 -4.48 29.90
CA THR A 282 1.30 -3.08 29.40
C THR A 282 2.23 -2.98 28.19
N PRO A 283 1.77 -2.43 27.05
CA PRO A 283 2.61 -2.25 25.89
C PRO A 283 3.84 -1.38 26.19
N PRO A 284 5.05 -1.77 25.79
CA PRO A 284 6.23 -0.93 25.94
C PRO A 284 6.13 0.31 25.05
N ILE A 285 6.52 1.47 25.59
CA ILE A 285 6.48 2.75 24.87
C ILE A 285 7.91 3.27 24.71
N ARG A 286 8.22 3.85 23.53
CA ARG A 286 9.48 4.54 23.24
C ARG A 286 9.20 5.98 22.80
N LYS A 287 9.89 6.92 23.44
CA LYS A 287 9.84 8.34 23.03
C LYS A 287 10.84 8.57 21.89
N ALA A 288 10.52 9.51 21.03
CA ALA A 288 11.44 9.95 20.00
C ALA A 288 12.59 10.76 20.62
N SER A 289 13.70 10.08 20.95
CA SER A 289 14.88 10.69 21.58
C SER A 289 16.11 9.82 21.35
N ASP A 290 17.26 10.44 21.10
CA ASP A 290 18.56 9.77 20.95
C ASP A 290 19.07 9.14 22.25
N ALA A 291 18.55 9.58 23.41
CA ALA A 291 18.91 9.07 24.73
C ALA A 291 18.13 7.81 25.13
N GLU A 292 17.07 7.47 24.42
CA GLU A 292 16.29 6.25 24.64
C GLU A 292 17.02 5.01 24.10
N PRO A 293 16.68 3.79 24.56
CA PRO A 293 17.18 2.56 23.96
C PRO A 293 16.85 2.50 22.47
N PHE A 294 17.79 2.00 21.66
CA PHE A 294 17.61 1.89 20.23
C PHE A 294 16.42 0.99 19.86
N SER A 295 15.57 1.50 18.97
CA SER A 295 14.56 0.71 18.27
C SER A 295 14.35 1.21 16.84
N GLY A 296 14.22 0.28 15.90
CA GLY A 296 14.00 0.56 14.49
C GLY A 296 13.12 -0.48 13.84
N LEU A 297 12.34 -0.07 12.84
CA LEU A 297 11.49 -0.94 12.04
C LEU A 297 12.09 -1.09 10.64
N VAL A 298 12.31 -2.33 10.22
CA VAL A 298 12.73 -2.65 8.86
C VAL A 298 11.49 -2.61 7.97
N PHE A 299 11.44 -1.68 7.05
CA PHE A 299 10.26 -1.49 6.19
C PHE A 299 10.47 -1.91 4.74
N LYS A 300 11.74 -2.09 4.32
CA LYS A 300 12.07 -2.53 2.95
C LYS A 300 13.36 -3.33 2.94
N ILE A 301 13.39 -4.39 2.14
CA ILE A 301 14.60 -5.14 1.81
C ILE A 301 14.84 -5.01 0.32
N MET A 302 16.08 -4.84 -0.07
CA MET A 302 16.51 -4.80 -1.45
C MET A 302 17.76 -5.68 -1.62
N THR A 303 17.83 -6.41 -2.70
CA THR A 303 19.02 -7.18 -3.06
C THR A 303 19.89 -6.37 -4.00
N ASP A 304 21.12 -6.17 -3.60
CA ASP A 304 22.12 -5.46 -4.39
C ASP A 304 23.20 -6.42 -4.87
N PRO A 305 23.60 -6.35 -6.15
CA PRO A 305 24.60 -7.30 -6.71
C PRO A 305 25.97 -7.22 -6.04
N PHE A 306 26.34 -6.07 -5.46
CA PHE A 306 27.68 -5.80 -4.93
C PHE A 306 27.77 -5.96 -3.41
N VAL A 307 26.72 -5.56 -2.68
CA VAL A 307 26.74 -5.57 -1.21
C VAL A 307 25.81 -6.61 -0.58
N GLY A 308 25.03 -7.30 -1.40
CA GLY A 308 24.06 -8.29 -0.96
C GLY A 308 22.76 -7.67 -0.47
N HIS A 309 22.29 -8.09 0.72
CA HIS A 309 21.02 -7.59 1.25
C HIS A 309 21.20 -6.21 1.90
N LEU A 310 20.34 -5.28 1.49
CA LEU A 310 20.15 -3.95 2.06
C LEU A 310 18.83 -3.93 2.83
N ALA A 311 18.88 -3.78 4.14
CA ALA A 311 17.70 -3.62 4.98
C ALA A 311 17.48 -2.14 5.27
N PHE A 312 16.43 -1.55 4.68
CA PHE A 312 16.02 -0.19 4.97
C PHE A 312 15.22 -0.16 6.26
N PHE A 313 15.59 0.70 7.16
CA PHE A 313 14.92 0.83 8.44
C PHE A 313 14.75 2.28 8.86
N ARG A 314 13.71 2.52 9.66
CA ARG A 314 13.50 3.78 10.35
C ARG A 314 13.89 3.64 11.82
N VAL A 315 14.62 4.60 12.35
CA VAL A 315 14.93 4.71 13.78
C VAL A 315 13.79 5.43 14.48
N TYR A 316 13.17 4.79 15.46
CA TYR A 316 12.11 5.37 16.27
C TYR A 316 12.62 5.92 17.60
N SER A 317 13.67 5.33 18.14
CA SER A 317 14.33 5.79 19.38
C SER A 317 15.81 5.40 19.40
N GLY A 318 16.60 6.14 20.16
CA GLY A 318 18.01 5.85 20.36
C GLY A 318 18.86 6.13 19.12
N GLN A 319 20.04 5.58 19.13
CA GLN A 319 21.05 5.68 18.07
C GLN A 319 21.67 4.32 17.78
N LEU A 320 22.11 4.13 16.53
CA LEU A 320 22.77 2.91 16.08
C LEU A 320 24.09 3.23 15.39
N LYS A 321 25.16 2.53 15.76
CA LYS A 321 26.50 2.68 15.17
C LYS A 321 26.85 1.51 14.26
N SER A 322 27.54 1.82 13.17
CA SER A 322 28.12 0.81 12.29
C SER A 322 29.02 -0.16 13.08
N GLY A 323 28.97 -1.44 12.72
CA GLY A 323 29.76 -2.50 13.37
C GLY A 323 29.17 -3.07 14.66
N THR A 324 28.06 -2.54 15.18
CA THR A 324 27.39 -3.02 16.41
C THR A 324 26.46 -4.19 16.13
N SER A 325 26.05 -4.89 17.19
CA SER A 325 25.02 -5.92 17.12
C SER A 325 23.68 -5.35 17.54
N VAL A 326 22.62 -5.79 16.87
CA VAL A 326 21.22 -5.49 17.18
C VAL A 326 20.47 -6.80 17.45
N TYR A 327 19.41 -6.71 18.21
CA TYR A 327 18.49 -7.80 18.47
C TYR A 327 17.25 -7.66 17.58
N ASN A 328 16.97 -8.68 16.77
CA ASN A 328 15.72 -8.80 16.05
C ASN A 328 14.69 -9.42 17.01
N SER A 329 13.86 -8.59 17.59
CA SER A 329 12.86 -9.02 18.58
C SER A 329 11.68 -9.78 17.96
N THR A 330 11.41 -9.59 16.68
CA THR A 330 10.35 -10.33 15.96
C THR A 330 10.73 -11.79 15.74
N ARG A 331 12.06 -12.09 15.61
CA ARG A 331 12.59 -13.43 15.29
C ARG A 331 13.46 -14.04 16.38
N ASP A 332 13.60 -13.39 17.52
CA ASP A 332 14.46 -13.82 18.63
C ASP A 332 15.88 -14.15 18.15
N SER A 333 16.50 -13.23 17.42
CA SER A 333 17.83 -13.45 16.86
C SER A 333 18.73 -12.21 17.03
N VAL A 334 20.04 -12.45 17.16
CA VAL A 334 21.04 -11.37 17.22
C VAL A 334 21.68 -11.23 15.85
N GLU A 335 21.62 -10.02 15.31
CA GLU A 335 22.16 -9.66 13.99
C GLU A 335 23.33 -8.68 14.16
N ARG A 336 24.28 -8.70 13.23
CA ARG A 336 25.39 -7.74 13.20
C ARG A 336 25.21 -6.74 12.07
N VAL A 337 25.17 -5.48 12.41
CA VAL A 337 25.21 -4.37 11.44
C VAL A 337 26.64 -4.23 10.95
N GLY A 338 26.89 -4.56 9.69
CA GLY A 338 28.21 -4.40 9.08
C GLY A 338 28.50 -2.94 8.76
N ARG A 339 27.70 -2.36 7.88
CA ARG A 339 27.77 -0.95 7.47
C ARG A 339 26.40 -0.30 7.56
N LEU A 340 26.39 1.00 7.79
CA LEU A 340 25.21 1.86 7.68
C LEU A 340 25.38 2.74 6.45
N LEU A 341 24.32 2.86 5.67
CA LEU A 341 24.30 3.60 4.41
C LEU A 341 23.18 4.62 4.43
N LYS A 342 23.50 5.83 4.03
CA LYS A 342 22.53 6.82 3.60
C LYS A 342 22.28 6.60 2.11
N MET A 343 21.01 6.56 1.73
CA MET A 343 20.62 6.27 0.36
C MET A 343 20.15 7.53 -0.36
N HIS A 344 20.53 7.64 -1.62
CA HIS A 344 20.01 8.63 -2.56
C HIS A 344 19.57 7.87 -3.82
N ALA A 345 18.33 7.35 -3.79
CA ALA A 345 17.85 6.35 -4.73
C ALA A 345 18.78 5.11 -4.75
N ASN A 346 19.55 4.88 -5.84
CA ASN A 346 20.52 3.78 -5.95
C ASN A 346 21.95 4.16 -5.52
N LYS A 347 22.22 5.44 -5.26
CA LYS A 347 23.55 5.89 -4.77
C LYS A 347 23.65 5.72 -3.27
N ARG A 348 24.84 5.39 -2.79
CA ARG A 348 25.14 5.03 -1.40
C ARG A 348 26.24 5.90 -0.83
N GLU A 349 26.03 6.33 0.41
CA GLU A 349 27.03 7.04 1.21
C GLU A 349 27.19 6.28 2.53
N ASP A 350 28.43 5.89 2.85
CA ASP A 350 28.75 5.23 4.13
C ASP A 350 28.63 6.22 5.28
N ILE A 351 27.85 5.89 6.29
CA ILE A 351 27.69 6.69 7.50
C ILE A 351 28.09 5.89 8.75
N LYS A 352 28.56 6.59 9.77
CA LYS A 352 29.06 5.94 11.00
C LYS A 352 27.95 5.61 11.98
N GLU A 353 26.93 6.44 12.05
CA GLU A 353 25.83 6.35 13.00
C GLU A 353 24.56 6.96 12.46
N VAL A 354 23.44 6.54 13.01
CA VAL A 354 22.08 7.04 12.73
C VAL A 354 21.38 7.38 14.04
N TYR A 355 20.46 8.32 13.98
CA TYR A 355 19.76 8.93 15.11
C TYR A 355 18.25 8.72 15.01
N CYS A 356 17.54 9.02 16.09
CA CYS A 356 16.09 9.00 16.12
C CYS A 356 15.48 9.83 14.98
N GLY A 357 14.52 9.24 14.25
CA GLY A 357 13.88 9.84 13.07
C GLY A 357 14.61 9.59 11.75
N ASP A 358 15.82 9.02 11.77
CA ASP A 358 16.56 8.70 10.56
C ASP A 358 15.95 7.53 9.79
N ILE A 359 16.10 7.61 8.46
CA ILE A 359 15.90 6.50 7.54
C ILE A 359 17.25 6.16 6.93
N ALA A 360 17.68 4.90 7.08
CA ALA A 360 18.95 4.41 6.57
C ALA A 360 18.84 2.97 6.08
N ALA A 361 19.88 2.49 5.40
CA ALA A 361 20.01 1.10 5.03
C ALA A 361 21.17 0.45 5.81
N ALA A 362 20.97 -0.78 6.26
CA ALA A 362 22.00 -1.60 6.90
C ALA A 362 22.43 -2.73 5.99
N VAL A 363 23.75 -2.95 5.94
CA VAL A 363 24.38 -4.12 5.30
C VAL A 363 24.81 -5.09 6.39
N GLY A 364 24.61 -6.39 6.17
CA GLY A 364 25.07 -7.44 7.08
C GLY A 364 23.96 -8.09 7.91
N LEU A 365 22.75 -7.56 7.89
CA LEU A 365 21.58 -8.19 8.47
C LEU A 365 21.13 -9.35 7.55
N LYS A 366 21.28 -10.61 8.01
CA LYS A 366 21.10 -11.79 7.14
C LYS A 366 19.70 -12.39 7.21
N SER A 367 19.10 -12.39 8.40
CA SER A 367 17.82 -13.07 8.67
C SER A 367 16.64 -12.09 8.88
N VAL A 368 16.86 -10.83 8.58
CA VAL A 368 15.83 -9.79 8.73
C VAL A 368 14.89 -9.77 7.53
N ASN A 369 13.62 -9.62 7.78
CA ASN A 369 12.57 -9.43 6.76
C ASN A 369 11.89 -8.06 6.91
N THR A 370 11.13 -7.67 5.89
CA THR A 370 10.26 -6.49 5.95
C THR A 370 9.22 -6.67 7.07
N GLY A 371 9.10 -5.66 7.94
CA GLY A 371 8.24 -5.69 9.12
C GLY A 371 8.94 -6.12 10.41
N ASP A 372 10.19 -6.61 10.34
CA ASP A 372 10.94 -6.99 11.54
C ASP A 372 11.37 -5.76 12.34
N THR A 373 11.35 -5.89 13.67
CA THR A 373 11.85 -4.89 14.60
C THR A 373 13.28 -5.23 15.02
N ILE A 374 14.16 -4.26 14.88
CA ILE A 374 15.54 -4.33 15.39
C ILE A 374 15.69 -3.36 16.57
N CYS A 375 16.21 -3.85 17.68
CA CYS A 375 16.31 -3.06 18.91
C CYS A 375 17.55 -3.42 19.75
N GLU A 376 17.70 -2.76 20.88
CA GLU A 376 18.68 -3.12 21.90
C GLU A 376 18.22 -4.35 22.69
N LYS A 377 19.11 -5.34 22.86
CA LYS A 377 18.76 -6.63 23.48
C LYS A 377 18.31 -6.50 24.95
N GLN A 378 18.87 -5.54 25.70
CA GLN A 378 18.54 -5.31 27.09
C GLN A 378 17.16 -4.69 27.29
N ASN A 379 16.65 -4.01 26.28
CA ASN A 379 15.38 -3.31 26.29
C ASN A 379 14.55 -3.71 25.07
N PRO A 380 14.09 -4.98 24.97
CA PRO A 380 13.39 -5.45 23.78
C PRO A 380 12.05 -4.75 23.60
N ILE A 381 11.68 -4.54 22.37
CA ILE A 381 10.36 -4.06 21.93
C ILE A 381 10.03 -4.69 20.59
N VAL A 382 8.80 -5.09 20.37
CA VAL A 382 8.27 -5.48 19.07
C VAL A 382 7.33 -4.38 18.62
N LEU A 383 7.67 -3.70 17.55
CA LEU A 383 6.81 -2.70 16.93
C LEU A 383 5.71 -3.40 16.11
N GLU A 384 4.58 -2.73 15.98
CA GLU A 384 3.45 -3.27 15.20
C GLU A 384 3.88 -3.65 13.79
N ALA A 385 3.56 -4.88 13.40
CA ALA A 385 3.90 -5.41 12.08
C ALA A 385 3.12 -4.70 10.96
N ILE A 386 3.70 -4.69 9.75
CA ILE A 386 3.03 -4.24 8.55
C ILE A 386 2.13 -5.37 8.05
N GLU A 387 0.84 -5.12 7.92
CA GLU A 387 -0.10 -6.07 7.33
C GLU A 387 -0.11 -5.89 5.81
N PHE A 388 0.21 -6.94 5.08
CA PHE A 388 0.20 -6.93 3.63
C PHE A 388 -1.05 -7.61 3.09
N PRO A 389 -1.67 -7.06 2.02
CA PRO A 389 -2.80 -7.69 1.38
C PRO A 389 -2.41 -9.02 0.74
N ALA A 390 -3.36 -9.95 0.66
CA ALA A 390 -3.16 -11.21 -0.02
C ALA A 390 -3.08 -10.99 -1.55
N PRO A 391 -2.24 -11.76 -2.26
CA PRO A 391 -2.16 -11.69 -3.72
C PRO A 391 -3.49 -12.10 -4.37
N VAL A 392 -3.82 -11.51 -5.53
CA VAL A 392 -5.11 -11.69 -6.21
C VAL A 392 -5.01 -12.42 -7.55
N ILE A 393 -3.82 -12.47 -8.16
CA ILE A 393 -3.59 -13.20 -9.41
C ILE A 393 -2.42 -14.17 -9.28
N ALA A 394 -2.41 -15.19 -10.11
CA ALA A 394 -1.34 -16.17 -10.15
C ALA A 394 -0.96 -16.53 -11.60
N VAL A 395 0.32 -16.83 -11.82
CA VAL A 395 0.87 -17.36 -13.07
C VAL A 395 1.69 -18.62 -12.78
N ALA A 396 1.71 -19.55 -13.70
CA ALA A 396 2.62 -20.68 -13.65
C ALA A 396 3.93 -20.32 -14.37
N ILE A 397 5.06 -20.66 -13.78
CA ILE A 397 6.39 -20.49 -14.38
C ILE A 397 7.07 -21.83 -14.52
N GLU A 398 7.60 -22.11 -15.72
CA GLU A 398 8.32 -23.35 -16.05
C GLU A 398 9.71 -23.00 -16.58
N PRO A 399 10.79 -23.36 -15.87
CA PRO A 399 12.15 -23.14 -16.34
C PRO A 399 12.41 -24.00 -17.58
N LYS A 400 13.13 -23.45 -18.58
CA LYS A 400 13.43 -24.16 -19.85
C LYS A 400 14.45 -25.26 -19.67
N THR A 401 15.38 -25.15 -18.73
CA THR A 401 16.46 -26.10 -18.49
C THR A 401 16.65 -26.36 -16.99
N LYS A 402 17.37 -27.43 -16.65
CA LYS A 402 17.76 -27.70 -15.24
C LYS A 402 18.62 -26.56 -14.63
N SER A 403 19.51 -25.97 -15.43
CA SER A 403 20.29 -24.80 -14.99
C SER A 403 19.40 -23.59 -14.69
N ASP A 404 18.33 -23.40 -15.48
CA ASP A 404 17.36 -22.32 -15.23
C ASP A 404 16.53 -22.58 -13.99
N GLN A 405 16.30 -23.86 -13.63
CA GLN A 405 15.60 -24.22 -12.39
C GLN A 405 16.41 -23.79 -11.13
N GLU A 406 17.72 -23.97 -11.14
CA GLU A 406 18.60 -23.52 -10.05
C GLU A 406 18.61 -21.98 -9.93
N LYS A 407 18.75 -21.30 -11.09
CA LYS A 407 18.68 -19.82 -11.14
C LYS A 407 17.32 -19.30 -10.69
N LEU A 408 16.23 -19.95 -11.10
CA LEU A 408 14.88 -19.63 -10.70
C LEU A 408 14.73 -19.71 -9.16
N GLY A 409 15.21 -20.80 -8.54
CA GLY A 409 15.18 -20.94 -7.09
C GLY A 409 15.88 -19.79 -6.36
N ILE A 410 17.07 -19.39 -6.83
CA ILE A 410 17.83 -18.25 -6.26
C ILE A 410 17.09 -16.93 -6.47
N ALA A 411 16.53 -16.71 -7.67
CA ALA A 411 15.78 -15.50 -7.98
C ALA A 411 14.52 -15.37 -7.11
N LEU A 412 13.76 -16.46 -6.98
CA LEU A 412 12.53 -16.50 -6.19
C LEU A 412 12.81 -16.23 -4.71
N ASP A 413 13.85 -16.85 -4.12
CA ASP A 413 14.21 -16.61 -2.70
C ASP A 413 14.54 -15.14 -2.44
N LYS A 414 15.23 -14.47 -3.36
CA LYS A 414 15.54 -13.04 -3.25
C LYS A 414 14.31 -12.16 -3.42
N LEU A 415 13.48 -12.41 -4.43
CA LEU A 415 12.29 -11.61 -4.72
C LEU A 415 11.22 -11.73 -3.62
N ILE A 416 11.03 -12.92 -3.04
CA ILE A 416 10.13 -13.13 -1.90
C ILE A 416 10.56 -12.31 -0.67
N ARG A 417 11.87 -12.17 -0.44
CA ARG A 417 12.40 -11.35 0.66
C ARG A 417 12.19 -9.86 0.42
N GLU A 418 12.27 -9.42 -0.82
CA GLU A 418 12.06 -8.02 -1.20
C GLU A 418 10.59 -7.61 -1.13
N ASP A 419 9.69 -8.51 -1.56
CA ASP A 419 8.26 -8.24 -1.68
C ASP A 419 7.42 -9.28 -0.91
N PRO A 420 6.89 -8.92 0.26
CA PRO A 420 6.05 -9.80 1.07
C PRO A 420 4.70 -10.18 0.42
N THR A 421 4.25 -9.44 -0.61
CA THR A 421 3.02 -9.77 -1.36
C THR A 421 3.25 -10.75 -2.49
N PHE A 422 4.52 -10.99 -2.86
CA PHE A 422 4.90 -12.00 -3.81
C PHE A 422 4.99 -13.36 -3.12
N ARG A 423 4.13 -14.30 -3.51
CA ARG A 423 4.11 -15.66 -2.95
C ARG A 423 4.43 -16.68 -4.02
N VAL A 424 5.15 -17.70 -3.61
CA VAL A 424 5.52 -18.82 -4.48
C VAL A 424 5.15 -20.12 -3.79
N HIS A 425 4.48 -20.99 -4.52
CA HIS A 425 4.22 -22.35 -4.05
C HIS A 425 4.35 -23.32 -5.23
N THR A 426 4.70 -24.56 -4.93
CA THR A 426 4.67 -25.62 -5.92
C THR A 426 3.34 -26.37 -5.75
N ASP A 427 2.59 -26.43 -6.84
CA ASP A 427 1.36 -27.22 -6.89
C ASP A 427 1.72 -28.71 -6.76
N PRO A 428 1.27 -29.42 -5.74
CA PRO A 428 1.62 -30.81 -5.49
C PRO A 428 1.09 -31.77 -6.56
N ASP A 429 -0.01 -31.44 -7.24
CA ASP A 429 -0.66 -32.29 -8.23
C ASP A 429 -0.03 -32.12 -9.61
N THR A 430 0.34 -30.91 -9.99
CA THR A 430 0.91 -30.59 -11.28
C THR A 430 2.44 -30.46 -11.29
N GLY A 431 3.04 -30.30 -10.11
CA GLY A 431 4.47 -30.00 -9.96
C GLY A 431 4.87 -28.61 -10.47
N GLN A 432 3.91 -27.78 -10.88
CA GLN A 432 4.17 -26.43 -11.39
C GLN A 432 4.53 -25.47 -10.27
N THR A 433 5.48 -24.58 -10.52
CA THR A 433 5.76 -23.44 -9.65
C THR A 433 4.78 -22.33 -9.99
N ILE A 434 3.96 -21.97 -9.01
CA ILE A 434 2.94 -20.92 -9.12
C ILE A 434 3.45 -19.66 -8.43
N LEU A 435 3.44 -18.56 -9.18
CA LEU A 435 3.77 -17.22 -8.71
C LEU A 435 2.47 -16.45 -8.49
N SER A 436 2.27 -15.89 -7.30
CA SER A 436 1.09 -15.09 -6.96
C SER A 436 1.49 -13.66 -6.63
N GLY A 437 0.74 -12.69 -7.11
CA GLY A 437 1.02 -11.26 -6.94
C GLY A 437 -0.23 -10.39 -6.93
N MET A 438 -0.02 -9.09 -6.77
CA MET A 438 -1.09 -8.09 -6.57
C MET A 438 -1.81 -7.67 -7.86
N GLY A 439 -1.19 -7.89 -9.02
CA GLY A 439 -1.76 -7.54 -10.32
C GLY A 439 -0.91 -8.02 -11.47
N GLU A 440 -1.42 -7.85 -12.69
CA GLU A 440 -0.76 -8.30 -13.92
C GLU A 440 0.60 -7.59 -14.10
N LEU A 441 0.62 -6.27 -13.94
CA LEU A 441 1.85 -5.49 -14.05
C LEU A 441 2.88 -5.88 -12.98
N HIS A 442 2.45 -6.16 -11.76
CA HIS A 442 3.32 -6.62 -10.69
C HIS A 442 4.03 -7.93 -11.06
N LEU A 443 3.28 -8.94 -11.50
CA LEU A 443 3.87 -10.23 -11.91
C LEU A 443 4.74 -10.09 -13.17
N GLU A 444 4.34 -9.28 -14.14
CA GLU A 444 5.12 -9.01 -15.34
C GLU A 444 6.50 -8.44 -14.99
N ILE A 445 6.55 -7.46 -14.09
CA ILE A 445 7.81 -6.85 -13.62
C ILE A 445 8.69 -7.85 -12.89
N LEU A 446 8.11 -8.65 -11.98
CA LEU A 446 8.88 -9.67 -11.26
C LEU A 446 9.47 -10.71 -12.21
N VAL A 447 8.71 -11.13 -13.20
CA VAL A 447 9.19 -12.06 -14.24
C VAL A 447 10.29 -11.42 -15.10
N ASP A 448 10.11 -10.17 -15.51
CA ASP A 448 11.11 -9.43 -16.27
C ASP A 448 12.42 -9.27 -15.48
N ARG A 449 12.33 -8.99 -14.17
CA ARG A 449 13.48 -8.98 -13.25
C ARG A 449 14.16 -10.35 -13.17
N MET A 450 13.40 -11.46 -13.11
CA MET A 450 14.00 -12.81 -13.13
C MET A 450 14.82 -13.06 -14.41
N VAL A 451 14.33 -12.57 -15.55
CA VAL A 451 15.04 -12.70 -16.83
C VAL A 451 16.27 -11.79 -16.88
N ARG A 452 16.12 -10.51 -16.59
CA ARG A 452 17.21 -9.50 -16.76
C ARG A 452 18.26 -9.57 -15.66
N GLU A 453 17.85 -9.65 -14.40
CA GLU A 453 18.79 -9.58 -13.26
C GLU A 453 19.40 -10.95 -12.93
N PHE A 454 18.63 -12.03 -13.12
CA PHE A 454 19.07 -13.39 -12.73
C PHE A 454 19.35 -14.32 -13.91
N GLY A 455 19.04 -13.90 -15.15
CA GLY A 455 19.27 -14.69 -16.36
C GLY A 455 18.47 -15.98 -16.40
N VAL A 456 17.24 -15.98 -15.86
CA VAL A 456 16.33 -17.14 -15.87
C VAL A 456 15.61 -17.21 -17.20
N ALA A 457 15.77 -18.30 -17.94
CA ALA A 457 14.97 -18.60 -19.10
C ALA A 457 13.78 -19.49 -18.69
N ALA A 458 12.56 -18.96 -18.78
CA ALA A 458 11.35 -19.66 -18.37
C ALA A 458 10.20 -19.43 -19.37
N ASN A 459 9.26 -20.37 -19.42
CA ASN A 459 7.95 -20.19 -20.02
C ASN A 459 6.97 -19.73 -18.92
N ILE A 460 6.11 -18.79 -19.29
CA ILE A 460 5.11 -18.24 -18.39
C ILE A 460 3.74 -18.70 -18.89
N GLY A 461 2.96 -19.31 -17.99
CA GLY A 461 1.57 -19.66 -18.26
C GLY A 461 0.67 -18.42 -18.22
N LYS A 462 -0.56 -18.55 -18.75
CA LYS A 462 -1.56 -17.51 -18.62
C LYS A 462 -1.80 -17.22 -17.12
N PRO A 463 -2.03 -15.96 -16.76
CA PRO A 463 -2.41 -15.61 -15.39
C PRO A 463 -3.58 -16.45 -14.92
N GLN A 464 -3.49 -17.00 -13.72
CA GLN A 464 -4.60 -17.73 -13.11
C GLN A 464 -5.28 -16.83 -12.07
N VAL A 465 -6.60 -16.93 -12.04
CA VAL A 465 -7.42 -16.18 -11.08
C VAL A 465 -7.40 -16.92 -9.76
N ALA A 466 -7.08 -16.23 -8.68
CA ALA A 466 -7.22 -16.77 -7.33
C ALA A 466 -8.70 -16.75 -6.93
N TYR A 467 -9.39 -17.82 -7.25
CA TYR A 467 -10.75 -18.05 -6.77
C TYR A 467 -10.72 -18.31 -5.27
N ARG A 468 -11.89 -18.16 -4.62
CA ARG A 468 -12.12 -18.58 -3.24
C ARG A 468 -13.38 -19.42 -3.17
N GLU A 469 -13.60 -20.05 -2.03
CA GLU A 469 -14.82 -20.79 -1.76
C GLU A 469 -15.53 -20.17 -0.56
N THR A 470 -16.85 -20.29 -0.49
CA THR A 470 -17.63 -19.98 0.70
C THR A 470 -18.84 -20.90 0.78
N ILE A 471 -19.62 -20.79 1.83
CA ILE A 471 -20.83 -21.59 2.03
C ILE A 471 -22.07 -20.71 2.07
N ARG A 472 -23.24 -21.28 1.75
CA ARG A 472 -24.50 -20.53 1.67
C ARG A 472 -25.51 -20.90 2.75
N GLN A 473 -25.28 -21.96 3.49
CA GLN A 473 -26.21 -22.39 4.55
C GLN A 473 -25.44 -22.99 5.72
N HIS A 474 -26.09 -22.96 6.88
CA HIS A 474 -25.64 -23.68 8.07
C HIS A 474 -25.53 -25.17 7.81
N ALA A 475 -24.53 -25.82 8.37
CA ALA A 475 -24.41 -27.28 8.41
C ALA A 475 -23.62 -27.72 9.62
N GLU A 476 -24.05 -28.89 10.16
CA GLU A 476 -23.34 -29.59 11.21
C GLU A 476 -22.70 -30.88 10.69
N ALA A 477 -21.53 -31.18 11.21
CA ALA A 477 -20.87 -32.46 10.96
C ALA A 477 -20.02 -32.89 12.14
N GLU A 478 -19.76 -34.19 12.17
CA GLU A 478 -18.81 -34.79 13.09
C GLU A 478 -17.58 -35.31 12.34
N GLY A 479 -16.43 -35.21 12.99
CA GLY A 479 -15.18 -35.80 12.51
C GLY A 479 -14.66 -36.77 13.55
N LYS A 480 -14.53 -38.01 13.16
CA LYS A 480 -14.02 -39.06 14.05
C LYS A 480 -12.83 -39.74 13.43
N PHE A 481 -11.68 -39.56 14.06
CA PHE A 481 -10.44 -40.20 13.65
C PHE A 481 -10.07 -41.29 14.66
N VAL A 482 -10.04 -42.53 14.20
CA VAL A 482 -9.65 -43.70 14.99
C VAL A 482 -8.65 -44.51 14.20
N ARG A 483 -7.46 -44.72 14.76
CA ARG A 483 -6.44 -45.57 14.15
C ARG A 483 -5.82 -46.47 15.22
N GLN A 484 -5.82 -47.76 15.00
CA GLN A 484 -5.12 -48.75 15.82
C GLN A 484 -3.96 -49.35 15.00
N THR A 485 -2.73 -49.08 15.42
CA THR A 485 -1.53 -49.70 14.86
C THR A 485 -0.69 -50.19 16.02
N GLY A 486 -0.74 -51.48 16.32
CA GLY A 486 0.11 -52.26 17.23
C GLY A 486 0.83 -51.51 18.34
N GLY A 487 0.10 -51.03 19.38
CA GLY A 487 0.63 -50.20 20.46
C GLY A 487 -0.43 -49.21 20.94
N HIS A 488 -0.07 -47.95 21.21
CA HIS A 488 -1.03 -46.90 21.52
C HIS A 488 -1.90 -46.56 20.30
N GLY A 489 -3.22 -46.56 20.45
CA GLY A 489 -4.18 -46.11 19.45
C GLY A 489 -4.12 -44.58 19.26
N GLN A 490 -4.80 -44.10 18.24
CA GLN A 490 -5.04 -42.65 18.02
C GLN A 490 -6.56 -42.43 17.99
N TYR A 491 -7.04 -41.52 18.83
CA TYR A 491 -8.47 -41.20 18.91
C TYR A 491 -8.68 -39.70 18.98
N GLY A 492 -9.55 -39.18 18.11
CA GLY A 492 -10.05 -37.82 18.14
C GLY A 492 -11.47 -37.79 17.59
N HIS A 493 -12.39 -37.14 18.30
CA HIS A 493 -13.77 -37.01 17.88
C HIS A 493 -14.29 -35.61 18.23
N VAL A 494 -14.75 -34.89 17.21
CA VAL A 494 -15.28 -33.54 17.34
C VAL A 494 -16.60 -33.40 16.58
N ARG A 495 -17.47 -32.55 17.08
CA ARG A 495 -18.69 -32.10 16.40
C ARG A 495 -18.63 -30.59 16.24
N ILE A 496 -18.85 -30.11 15.01
CA ILE A 496 -18.83 -28.71 14.71
C ILE A 496 -20.10 -28.28 13.99
N SER A 497 -20.45 -27.00 14.14
CA SER A 497 -21.33 -26.29 13.22
C SER A 497 -20.48 -25.33 12.35
N LEU A 498 -20.92 -25.17 11.12
CA LEU A 498 -20.32 -24.24 10.16
C LEU A 498 -21.40 -23.30 9.63
N ASP A 499 -21.22 -22.03 9.84
CA ASP A 499 -22.15 -20.96 9.49
C ASP A 499 -21.54 -20.02 8.47
N PRO A 500 -22.31 -19.52 7.46
CA PRO A 500 -21.84 -18.47 6.57
C PRO A 500 -21.73 -17.14 7.32
N GLN A 501 -20.72 -16.33 6.95
CA GLN A 501 -20.54 -14.98 7.46
C GLN A 501 -20.71 -13.94 6.33
N PRO A 502 -20.91 -12.65 6.66
CA PRO A 502 -20.88 -11.58 5.68
C PRO A 502 -19.55 -11.53 4.94
N ALA A 503 -19.59 -11.11 3.66
CA ALA A 503 -18.41 -11.01 2.82
C ALA A 503 -17.32 -10.12 3.47
N GLY A 504 -16.08 -10.60 3.47
CA GLY A 504 -14.92 -9.89 3.99
C GLY A 504 -14.66 -10.04 5.49
N VAL A 505 -15.47 -10.80 6.21
CA VAL A 505 -15.25 -11.07 7.66
C VAL A 505 -14.14 -12.10 7.87
N GLY A 506 -13.97 -13.01 6.91
CA GLY A 506 -12.95 -14.06 6.99
C GLY A 506 -13.36 -15.26 7.83
N PHE A 507 -12.39 -15.89 8.49
CA PHE A 507 -12.61 -17.09 9.30
C PHE A 507 -12.68 -16.76 10.79
N GLU A 508 -13.75 -17.22 11.46
CA GLU A 508 -13.93 -17.14 12.91
C GLU A 508 -14.06 -18.55 13.51
N PHE A 509 -13.34 -18.79 14.62
CA PHE A 509 -13.48 -20.01 15.40
C PHE A 509 -14.10 -19.70 16.76
N VAL A 510 -15.14 -20.43 17.11
CA VAL A 510 -15.82 -20.33 18.40
C VAL A 510 -15.81 -21.67 19.12
N ASN A 511 -15.48 -21.63 20.39
CA ASN A 511 -15.51 -22.81 21.25
C ASN A 511 -16.71 -22.76 22.21
N GLU A 512 -17.66 -23.70 22.05
CA GLU A 512 -18.82 -23.84 22.89
C GLU A 512 -18.81 -25.16 23.72
N ILE A 513 -17.64 -25.77 23.90
CA ILE A 513 -17.53 -27.00 24.70
C ILE A 513 -17.93 -26.72 26.14
N VAL A 514 -18.93 -27.48 26.62
CA VAL A 514 -19.43 -27.43 27.98
C VAL A 514 -19.15 -28.79 28.68
N GLY A 515 -18.80 -28.76 29.95
CA GLY A 515 -18.65 -29.99 30.75
C GLY A 515 -17.36 -30.78 30.52
N GLY A 516 -16.40 -30.26 29.72
CA GLY A 516 -15.09 -30.90 29.53
C GLY A 516 -15.12 -32.15 28.63
N SER A 517 -16.08 -32.24 27.70
CA SER A 517 -16.16 -33.33 26.70
C SER A 517 -14.91 -33.44 25.84
N ILE A 518 -14.19 -32.32 25.65
CA ILE A 518 -12.86 -32.25 25.05
C ILE A 518 -11.92 -31.51 26.02
N PRO A 519 -10.77 -32.08 26.42
CA PRO A 519 -9.75 -31.39 27.20
C PRO A 519 -9.24 -30.09 26.50
N ARG A 520 -8.96 -29.06 27.29
CA ARG A 520 -8.57 -27.75 26.77
C ARG A 520 -7.35 -27.78 25.85
N GLU A 521 -6.42 -28.68 26.11
CA GLU A 521 -5.19 -28.88 25.32
C GLU A 521 -5.49 -29.32 23.88
N TYR A 522 -6.63 -29.92 23.59
CA TYR A 522 -6.97 -30.36 22.23
C TYR A 522 -7.80 -29.35 21.43
N ILE A 523 -8.26 -28.25 22.03
CA ILE A 523 -9.08 -27.22 21.33
C ILE A 523 -8.24 -26.50 20.27
N ALA A 524 -7.02 -26.05 20.60
CA ALA A 524 -6.13 -25.41 19.64
C ALA A 524 -5.71 -26.34 18.47
N PRO A 525 -5.37 -27.62 18.70
CA PRO A 525 -5.23 -28.61 17.62
C PRO A 525 -6.45 -28.74 16.71
N VAL A 526 -7.68 -28.76 17.27
CA VAL A 526 -8.91 -28.77 16.44
C VAL A 526 -9.02 -27.54 15.58
N GLU A 527 -8.85 -26.34 16.14
CA GLU A 527 -8.86 -25.09 15.37
C GLU A 527 -7.81 -25.10 14.25
N SER A 528 -6.58 -25.54 14.56
CA SER A 528 -5.50 -25.67 13.56
C SER A 528 -5.89 -26.63 12.43
N GLY A 529 -6.54 -27.75 12.76
CA GLY A 529 -7.01 -28.71 11.76
C GLY A 529 -8.12 -28.17 10.88
N ILE A 530 -9.07 -27.42 11.47
CA ILE A 530 -10.14 -26.72 10.73
C ILE A 530 -9.54 -25.68 9.79
N ARG A 531 -8.68 -24.81 10.28
CA ARG A 531 -8.03 -23.75 9.49
C ARG A 531 -7.27 -24.31 8.31
N GLN A 532 -6.44 -25.33 8.53
CA GLN A 532 -5.68 -25.98 7.46
C GLN A 532 -6.60 -26.67 6.42
N ALA A 533 -7.74 -27.20 6.83
CA ALA A 533 -8.69 -27.79 5.91
C ALA A 533 -9.42 -26.76 5.06
N LEU A 534 -9.75 -25.60 5.63
CA LEU A 534 -10.35 -24.47 4.91
C LEU A 534 -9.39 -23.88 3.89
N GLU A 535 -8.09 -23.83 4.18
CA GLU A 535 -7.06 -23.39 3.23
C GLU A 535 -6.99 -24.28 1.97
N THR A 536 -7.33 -25.55 2.08
CA THR A 536 -7.30 -26.52 0.97
C THR A 536 -8.61 -26.60 0.18
N GLY A 537 -9.66 -25.91 0.63
CA GLY A 537 -10.97 -25.91 -0.02
C GLY A 537 -11.73 -27.23 -0.01
N VAL A 538 -12.94 -27.22 -0.54
CA VAL A 538 -13.83 -28.40 -0.61
C VAL A 538 -14.46 -28.64 -1.98
N LEU A 539 -14.50 -27.62 -2.85
CA LEU A 539 -15.04 -27.70 -4.22
C LEU A 539 -13.96 -27.89 -5.27
N ALA A 540 -13.01 -26.97 -5.29
CA ALA A 540 -12.00 -26.80 -6.33
C ALA A 540 -10.59 -26.58 -5.76
N GLY A 541 -10.42 -26.73 -4.45
CA GLY A 541 -9.11 -26.59 -3.80
C GLY A 541 -8.73 -25.15 -3.47
N TYR A 542 -9.66 -24.21 -3.50
CA TYR A 542 -9.45 -22.83 -3.11
C TYR A 542 -9.85 -22.59 -1.66
N GLU A 543 -9.16 -21.65 -1.01
CA GLU A 543 -9.42 -21.30 0.38
C GLU A 543 -10.90 -20.95 0.64
N VAL A 544 -11.50 -21.56 1.65
CA VAL A 544 -12.86 -21.25 2.10
C VAL A 544 -12.80 -20.04 3.03
N VAL A 545 -13.53 -18.98 2.70
CA VAL A 545 -13.57 -17.70 3.42
C VAL A 545 -14.99 -17.38 3.89
N ASP A 546 -15.08 -16.39 4.78
CA ASP A 546 -16.35 -15.87 5.30
C ASP A 546 -17.21 -16.96 5.95
N VAL A 547 -16.57 -17.71 6.85
CA VAL A 547 -17.21 -18.81 7.59
C VAL A 547 -16.88 -18.76 9.07
N LYS A 548 -17.87 -19.12 9.88
CA LYS A 548 -17.73 -19.31 11.32
C LYS A 548 -17.82 -20.78 11.65
N ALA A 549 -16.78 -21.32 12.25
CA ALA A 549 -16.79 -22.69 12.74
C ALA A 549 -16.95 -22.70 14.27
N THR A 550 -17.98 -23.32 14.77
CA THR A 550 -18.24 -23.47 16.20
C THR A 550 -18.01 -24.92 16.60
N LEU A 551 -17.10 -25.14 17.54
CA LEU A 551 -16.89 -26.46 18.15
C LEU A 551 -17.94 -26.67 19.25
N THR A 552 -18.90 -27.54 18.97
CA THR A 552 -20.10 -27.73 19.82
C THR A 552 -19.96 -28.89 20.79
N ASP A 553 -19.34 -30.01 20.36
CA ASP A 553 -19.22 -31.21 21.19
C ASP A 553 -18.05 -32.10 20.69
N GLY A 554 -17.80 -33.18 21.41
CA GLY A 554 -16.83 -34.20 21.04
C GLY A 554 -16.63 -35.24 22.15
N SER A 555 -15.66 -36.11 21.94
CA SER A 555 -15.26 -37.07 22.97
C SER A 555 -13.77 -37.39 22.89
N TYR A 556 -13.19 -37.73 24.00
CA TYR A 556 -11.80 -38.13 24.08
C TYR A 556 -11.64 -39.51 24.73
N HIS A 557 -10.49 -40.11 24.54
CA HIS A 557 -10.10 -41.36 25.19
C HIS A 557 -8.85 -41.12 26.04
N GLU A 558 -8.88 -41.50 27.31
CA GLU A 558 -7.80 -41.17 28.28
C GLU A 558 -6.40 -41.59 27.85
N VAL A 559 -6.28 -42.67 27.06
CA VAL A 559 -4.99 -43.25 26.66
C VAL A 559 -4.64 -42.98 25.19
N ASP A 560 -5.62 -42.93 24.29
CA ASP A 560 -5.40 -42.91 22.84
C ASP A 560 -5.61 -41.53 22.21
N SER A 561 -6.07 -40.54 22.98
CA SER A 561 -6.24 -39.20 22.47
C SER A 561 -4.89 -38.48 22.31
N SER A 562 -4.74 -37.76 21.21
CA SER A 562 -3.54 -36.96 20.90
C SER A 562 -3.90 -35.68 20.12
N GLU A 563 -3.04 -34.67 20.20
CA GLU A 563 -3.19 -33.42 19.45
C GLU A 563 -3.36 -33.69 17.95
N MET A 564 -2.56 -34.60 17.38
CA MET A 564 -2.64 -34.98 15.98
C MET A 564 -3.98 -35.60 15.61
N ALA A 565 -4.53 -36.48 16.48
CA ALA A 565 -5.83 -37.10 16.24
C ALA A 565 -6.96 -36.07 16.23
N PHE A 566 -6.95 -35.10 17.15
CA PHE A 566 -7.92 -34.01 17.20
C PHE A 566 -7.76 -33.04 16.05
N LYS A 567 -6.52 -32.74 15.61
CA LYS A 567 -6.27 -31.96 14.41
C LYS A 567 -6.89 -32.60 13.16
N ILE A 568 -6.69 -33.91 12.98
CA ILE A 568 -7.27 -34.66 11.87
C ILE A 568 -8.80 -34.71 11.98
N ALA A 569 -9.34 -34.95 13.18
CA ALA A 569 -10.78 -34.97 13.42
C ALA A 569 -11.44 -33.63 13.09
N GLY A 570 -10.82 -32.49 13.48
CA GLY A 570 -11.25 -31.13 13.10
C GLY A 570 -11.26 -30.92 11.58
N SER A 571 -10.21 -31.35 10.90
CA SER A 571 -10.11 -31.29 9.44
C SER A 571 -11.20 -32.12 8.74
N MET A 572 -11.51 -33.33 9.27
CA MET A 572 -12.56 -34.18 8.72
C MET A 572 -13.94 -33.56 8.92
N ALA A 573 -14.22 -33.06 10.14
CA ALA A 573 -15.49 -32.45 10.48
C ALA A 573 -15.81 -31.24 9.59
N VAL A 574 -14.85 -30.28 9.42
CA VAL A 574 -15.07 -29.08 8.62
C VAL A 574 -15.25 -29.42 7.15
N LYS A 575 -14.51 -30.36 6.60
CA LYS A 575 -14.65 -30.78 5.19
C LYS A 575 -16.04 -31.38 4.93
N GLU A 576 -16.55 -32.16 5.86
CA GLU A 576 -17.87 -32.75 5.73
C GLU A 576 -19.00 -31.72 5.94
N ALA A 577 -18.85 -30.82 6.92
CA ALA A 577 -19.75 -29.69 7.12
C ALA A 577 -19.81 -28.76 5.89
N ALA A 578 -18.67 -28.37 5.35
CA ALA A 578 -18.61 -27.50 4.19
C ALA A 578 -19.26 -28.11 2.95
N LYS A 579 -19.11 -29.42 2.70
CA LYS A 579 -19.81 -30.11 1.60
C LYS A 579 -21.32 -30.04 1.72
N ARG A 580 -21.86 -30.14 2.95
CA ARG A 580 -23.30 -30.05 3.21
C ARG A 580 -23.84 -28.63 3.21
N ALA A 581 -22.98 -27.65 3.46
CA ALA A 581 -23.33 -26.25 3.60
C ALA A 581 -23.54 -25.49 2.26
N LYS A 582 -23.75 -26.21 1.15
CA LYS A 582 -23.84 -25.65 -0.21
C LYS A 582 -22.67 -24.75 -0.55
N PRO A 583 -21.47 -25.32 -0.70
CA PRO A 583 -20.31 -24.53 -1.04
C PRO A 583 -20.43 -23.92 -2.44
N VAL A 584 -19.98 -22.69 -2.60
CA VAL A 584 -19.97 -21.93 -3.86
C VAL A 584 -18.58 -21.36 -4.14
N LEU A 585 -18.27 -21.21 -5.41
CA LEU A 585 -17.02 -20.59 -5.86
C LEU A 585 -17.20 -19.07 -5.91
N LEU A 586 -16.20 -18.35 -5.42
CA LEU A 586 -16.10 -16.89 -5.48
C LEU A 586 -15.05 -16.47 -6.49
N GLU A 587 -15.38 -15.48 -7.32
CA GLU A 587 -14.45 -14.84 -8.25
C GLU A 587 -14.08 -13.43 -7.80
N PRO A 588 -12.82 -12.98 -7.99
CA PRO A 588 -12.42 -11.63 -7.63
C PRO A 588 -13.00 -10.62 -8.63
N MET A 589 -13.74 -9.65 -8.11
CA MET A 589 -14.30 -8.53 -8.86
C MET A 589 -13.36 -7.33 -8.80
N MET A 590 -13.08 -6.78 -9.96
CA MET A 590 -12.24 -5.60 -10.11
C MET A 590 -13.11 -4.37 -10.30
N LYS A 591 -12.83 -3.30 -9.57
CA LYS A 591 -13.34 -1.96 -9.90
C LYS A 591 -12.47 -1.41 -11.01
N VAL A 592 -13.07 -1.19 -12.16
CA VAL A 592 -12.41 -0.70 -13.38
C VAL A 592 -12.92 0.71 -13.67
N GLU A 593 -12.00 1.62 -13.87
CA GLU A 593 -12.27 2.96 -14.34
C GLU A 593 -11.63 3.14 -15.71
N VAL A 594 -12.42 3.50 -16.71
CA VAL A 594 -11.94 3.75 -18.08
C VAL A 594 -12.18 5.21 -18.42
N VAL A 595 -11.12 5.90 -18.79
CA VAL A 595 -11.17 7.27 -19.31
C VAL A 595 -11.09 7.19 -20.84
N VAL A 596 -12.14 7.61 -21.50
CA VAL A 596 -12.29 7.41 -22.95
C VAL A 596 -12.90 8.64 -23.60
N PRO A 597 -12.44 9.06 -24.82
CA PRO A 597 -13.14 10.08 -25.60
C PRO A 597 -14.58 9.69 -25.88
N GLU A 598 -15.49 10.66 -25.88
CA GLU A 598 -16.94 10.43 -26.02
C GLU A 598 -17.31 9.56 -27.24
N GLU A 599 -16.58 9.72 -28.34
CA GLU A 599 -16.78 8.95 -29.59
C GLU A 599 -16.60 7.44 -29.43
N TYR A 600 -15.80 6.96 -28.44
CA TYR A 600 -15.56 5.54 -28.18
C TYR A 600 -16.35 4.99 -26.99
N MET A 601 -17.09 5.83 -26.25
CA MET A 601 -17.84 5.43 -25.07
C MET A 601 -18.74 4.22 -25.32
N GLY A 602 -19.48 4.20 -26.45
CA GLY A 602 -20.38 3.12 -26.79
C GLY A 602 -19.65 1.79 -27.01
N SER A 603 -18.53 1.81 -27.73
CA SER A 603 -17.72 0.61 -28.05
C SER A 603 -17.11 0.04 -26.77
N VAL A 604 -16.55 0.90 -25.91
CA VAL A 604 -15.92 0.49 -24.66
C VAL A 604 -16.96 -0.04 -23.66
N THR A 605 -18.12 0.62 -23.55
CA THR A 605 -19.21 0.13 -22.69
C THR A 605 -19.72 -1.23 -23.18
N GLY A 606 -19.84 -1.43 -24.48
CA GLY A 606 -20.23 -2.70 -25.09
C GLY A 606 -19.23 -3.82 -24.77
N ASP A 607 -17.94 -3.56 -24.89
CA ASP A 607 -16.88 -4.53 -24.55
C ASP A 607 -16.87 -4.86 -23.06
N LEU A 608 -17.01 -3.87 -22.18
CA LEU A 608 -17.12 -4.10 -20.74
C LEU A 608 -18.32 -5.00 -20.37
N HIS A 609 -19.47 -4.81 -21.02
CA HIS A 609 -20.63 -5.69 -20.84
C HIS A 609 -20.36 -7.11 -21.38
N ALA A 610 -19.69 -7.26 -22.52
CA ALA A 610 -19.29 -8.55 -23.05
C ALA A 610 -18.35 -9.31 -22.08
N ARG A 611 -17.56 -8.58 -21.32
CA ARG A 611 -16.68 -9.09 -20.22
C ARG A 611 -17.42 -9.26 -18.89
N ARG A 612 -18.72 -9.39 -18.88
CA ARG A 612 -19.57 -9.53 -17.69
C ARG A 612 -19.49 -8.31 -16.73
N GLY A 613 -19.03 -7.17 -17.24
CA GLY A 613 -18.92 -5.94 -16.48
C GLY A 613 -20.25 -5.33 -16.13
N ARG A 614 -20.40 -4.84 -14.90
CA ARG A 614 -21.54 -4.07 -14.42
C ARG A 614 -21.15 -2.61 -14.34
N VAL A 615 -21.61 -1.80 -15.28
CA VAL A 615 -21.36 -0.36 -15.30
C VAL A 615 -22.13 0.29 -14.15
N GLU A 616 -21.42 1.00 -13.28
CA GLU A 616 -21.98 1.70 -12.12
C GLU A 616 -22.29 3.17 -12.44
N SER A 617 -21.39 3.83 -13.15
CA SER A 617 -21.57 5.22 -13.58
C SER A 617 -20.80 5.51 -14.88
N ALA A 618 -21.28 6.51 -15.60
CA ALA A 618 -20.56 7.12 -16.71
C ALA A 618 -20.69 8.64 -16.57
N GLU A 619 -19.57 9.32 -16.36
CA GLU A 619 -19.51 10.77 -16.14
C GLU A 619 -18.80 11.44 -17.30
N ASN A 620 -19.47 12.41 -17.94
CA ASN A 620 -18.86 13.20 -19.00
C ASN A 620 -18.01 14.33 -18.39
N ARG A 621 -16.78 14.43 -18.83
CA ARG A 621 -15.87 15.55 -18.51
C ARG A 621 -15.36 16.16 -19.81
N LEU A 622 -15.46 17.46 -19.92
CA LEU A 622 -15.01 18.36 -21.03
C LEU A 622 -14.74 17.70 -22.41
N SER A 623 -13.84 16.73 -22.49
CA SER A 623 -13.45 16.04 -23.73
C SER A 623 -13.38 14.51 -23.58
N SER A 624 -13.76 13.96 -22.43
CA SER A 624 -13.68 12.52 -22.15
C SER A 624 -14.81 12.06 -21.24
N THR A 625 -15.15 10.79 -21.33
CA THR A 625 -16.11 10.12 -20.44
C THR A 625 -15.34 9.19 -19.52
N ILE A 626 -15.67 9.21 -18.24
CA ILE A 626 -15.16 8.25 -17.24
C ILE A 626 -16.23 7.22 -17.02
N ILE A 627 -15.92 5.97 -17.34
CA ILE A 627 -16.79 4.82 -17.13
C ILE A 627 -16.27 4.06 -15.91
N GLN A 628 -17.10 3.93 -14.87
CA GLN A 628 -16.80 3.08 -13.72
C GLN A 628 -17.63 1.80 -13.82
N CYS A 629 -16.96 0.67 -13.69
CA CYS A 629 -17.62 -0.62 -13.73
C CYS A 629 -16.94 -1.65 -12.81
N LYS A 630 -17.69 -2.71 -12.49
CA LYS A 630 -17.15 -3.90 -11.82
C LYS A 630 -17.08 -5.04 -12.80
N VAL A 631 -15.90 -5.62 -12.99
CA VAL A 631 -15.64 -6.69 -13.95
C VAL A 631 -14.90 -7.82 -13.26
N PRO A 632 -15.23 -9.10 -13.51
CA PRO A 632 -14.44 -10.22 -13.00
C PRO A 632 -13.00 -10.17 -13.53
N LEU A 633 -12.01 -10.45 -12.69
CA LEU A 633 -10.59 -10.44 -13.08
C LEU A 633 -10.31 -11.37 -14.26
N SER A 634 -10.99 -12.53 -14.30
CA SER A 634 -10.85 -13.50 -15.40
C SER A 634 -11.10 -12.92 -16.80
N GLU A 635 -11.96 -11.91 -16.90
CA GLU A 635 -12.35 -11.25 -18.15
C GLU A 635 -11.46 -10.05 -18.50
N MET A 636 -10.59 -9.62 -17.58
CA MET A 636 -9.75 -8.44 -17.76
C MET A 636 -8.38 -8.75 -18.39
N PHE A 637 -8.00 -10.03 -18.50
CA PHE A 637 -6.74 -10.39 -19.15
C PHE A 637 -6.72 -9.97 -20.62
N GLY A 638 -5.68 -9.22 -21.00
CA GLY A 638 -5.54 -8.66 -22.35
C GLY A 638 -6.38 -7.40 -22.62
N TYR A 639 -7.18 -6.93 -21.67
CA TYR A 639 -8.04 -5.76 -21.84
C TYR A 639 -7.28 -4.50 -22.27
N SER A 640 -6.06 -4.29 -21.78
CA SER A 640 -5.23 -3.15 -22.19
C SER A 640 -5.00 -3.11 -23.71
N THR A 641 -4.74 -4.25 -24.31
CA THR A 641 -4.52 -4.36 -25.75
C THR A 641 -5.82 -4.12 -26.52
N ASP A 642 -6.91 -4.70 -26.05
CA ASP A 642 -8.22 -4.55 -26.70
C ASP A 642 -8.72 -3.11 -26.59
N LEU A 643 -8.59 -2.46 -25.44
CA LEU A 643 -8.93 -1.06 -25.22
C LEU A 643 -8.12 -0.12 -26.15
N ARG A 644 -6.81 -0.33 -26.26
CA ARG A 644 -5.96 0.44 -27.17
C ARG A 644 -6.38 0.27 -28.62
N SER A 645 -6.71 -0.96 -29.04
CA SER A 645 -7.16 -1.24 -30.38
C SER A 645 -8.49 -0.56 -30.68
N MET A 646 -9.46 -0.61 -29.78
CA MET A 646 -10.78 0.01 -29.94
C MET A 646 -10.72 1.53 -29.97
N THR A 647 -9.80 2.15 -29.24
CA THR A 647 -9.74 3.60 -29.02
C THR A 647 -8.57 4.29 -29.69
N GLN A 648 -7.84 3.56 -30.56
CA GLN A 648 -6.63 4.05 -31.23
C GLN A 648 -5.58 4.58 -30.24
N GLY A 649 -5.48 3.97 -29.07
CA GLY A 649 -4.56 4.34 -28.02
C GLY A 649 -4.95 5.57 -27.19
N ARG A 650 -6.16 6.13 -27.40
CA ARG A 650 -6.60 7.36 -26.74
C ARG A 650 -7.33 7.14 -25.42
N ALA A 651 -7.68 5.92 -25.07
CA ALA A 651 -8.25 5.58 -23.78
C ALA A 651 -7.19 5.02 -22.82
N THR A 652 -7.41 5.31 -21.55
CA THR A 652 -6.65 4.72 -20.45
C THR A 652 -7.61 4.03 -19.50
N TYR A 653 -7.12 3.04 -18.75
CA TYR A 653 -7.89 2.43 -17.69
C TYR A 653 -7.05 2.20 -16.45
N SER A 654 -7.71 2.16 -15.32
CA SER A 654 -7.16 1.66 -14.07
C SER A 654 -8.07 0.58 -13.51
N MET A 655 -7.48 -0.37 -12.82
CA MET A 655 -8.18 -1.52 -12.28
C MET A 655 -7.62 -1.83 -10.89
N HIS A 656 -8.51 -2.07 -9.93
CA HIS A 656 -8.12 -2.49 -8.58
C HIS A 656 -9.10 -3.51 -8.03
N PHE A 657 -8.61 -4.36 -7.15
CA PHE A 657 -9.46 -5.33 -6.46
C PHE A 657 -10.57 -4.62 -5.67
N SER A 658 -11.79 -5.08 -5.82
CA SER A 658 -12.95 -4.55 -5.10
C SER A 658 -13.39 -5.52 -4.00
N HIS A 659 -13.85 -6.69 -4.38
CA HIS A 659 -14.38 -7.72 -3.48
C HIS A 659 -14.45 -9.07 -4.21
N TYR A 660 -14.79 -10.11 -3.49
CA TYR A 660 -15.18 -11.40 -4.06
C TYR A 660 -16.69 -11.45 -4.25
N ASP A 661 -17.17 -11.98 -5.40
CA ASP A 661 -18.60 -12.22 -5.67
C ASP A 661 -18.78 -13.65 -6.15
N GLU A 662 -20.01 -14.17 -6.05
CA GLU A 662 -20.31 -15.55 -6.45
C GLU A 662 -20.14 -15.72 -7.97
N ALA A 663 -19.30 -16.67 -8.36
CA ALA A 663 -19.09 -17.00 -9.76
C ALA A 663 -20.37 -17.62 -10.36
N PRO A 664 -20.77 -17.21 -11.59
CA PRO A 664 -21.88 -17.84 -12.30
C PRO A 664 -21.70 -19.37 -12.39
N LYS A 665 -22.81 -20.09 -12.36
CA LYS A 665 -22.79 -21.56 -12.38
C LYS A 665 -21.96 -22.14 -13.52
N SER A 666 -22.05 -21.55 -14.72
CA SER A 666 -21.25 -21.97 -15.89
C SER A 666 -19.75 -21.82 -15.66
N VAL A 667 -19.31 -20.72 -15.07
CA VAL A 667 -17.90 -20.46 -14.74
C VAL A 667 -17.43 -21.39 -13.63
N SER A 668 -18.23 -21.57 -12.58
CA SER A 668 -17.93 -22.48 -11.48
C SER A 668 -17.76 -23.93 -11.98
N GLU A 669 -18.68 -24.42 -12.82
CA GLU A 669 -18.59 -25.76 -13.43
C GLU A 669 -17.35 -25.91 -14.32
N GLU A 670 -17.00 -24.90 -15.11
CA GLU A 670 -15.79 -24.90 -15.94
C GLU A 670 -14.52 -24.99 -15.09
N VAL A 671 -14.40 -24.15 -14.05
CA VAL A 671 -13.25 -24.12 -13.15
C VAL A 671 -13.10 -25.46 -12.43
N ILE A 672 -14.20 -26.00 -11.86
CA ILE A 672 -14.20 -27.29 -11.14
C ILE A 672 -13.82 -28.43 -12.10
N SER A 673 -14.34 -28.44 -13.33
CA SER A 673 -14.03 -29.48 -14.32
C SER A 673 -12.57 -29.46 -14.76
N LYS A 674 -11.98 -28.27 -14.96
CA LYS A 674 -10.56 -28.13 -15.30
C LYS A 674 -9.65 -28.68 -14.19
N ILE A 675 -10.00 -28.48 -12.94
CA ILE A 675 -9.21 -29.00 -11.81
C ILE A 675 -9.36 -30.51 -11.68
N ARG A 676 -10.59 -31.02 -11.75
CA ARG A 676 -10.85 -32.47 -11.69
C ARG A 676 -10.33 -33.24 -12.89
N GLY A 677 -10.35 -32.64 -14.10
CA GLY A 677 -9.80 -33.24 -15.32
C GLY A 677 -8.28 -33.34 -15.33
N LYS A 678 -7.57 -32.46 -14.62
CA LYS A 678 -6.12 -32.56 -14.41
C LYS A 678 -5.73 -33.64 -13.40
N SER A 679 -6.64 -34.05 -12.51
CA SER A 679 -6.38 -35.12 -11.54
C SER A 679 -6.61 -36.55 -12.11
N SER A 680 -7.06 -36.67 -13.37
CA SER A 680 -7.34 -37.94 -14.03
C SER A 680 -6.42 -38.24 -15.23
N SER A 681 -5.45 -37.41 -15.53
CA SER A 681 -4.38 -37.61 -16.49
C SER A 681 -3.01 -37.64 -15.80
#